data_57e2db8619a23c0e648953e35eaff2b1
#
_entry.id   57e2db8619a23c0e648953e35eaff2b1
#
_cell.length_a   1.000
_cell.length_b   1.000
_cell.length_c   1.000
_cell.angle_alpha   90.00
_cell.angle_beta   90.00
_cell.angle_gamma   90.00
#
_symmetry.space_group_name_H-M   'P 1'
#
loop_
_entity.id
_entity.type
_entity.pdbx_description
1 polymer ?
#
loop_
_entity_poly.entity_id
_entity_poly.type
_entity_poly.pdbx_seq_one_letter_code
_entity_poly.pdbx_strand_id
1 'polypeptide(L)'
;MTWWSQWRRRRFWVEIVLSVLVGVAAFVIAALVSTAARSHVPSLLLGLLFLLAVLAVARFAGILYALPVGVVTIEAFDWYFLPPLRNLDRATVLVLGLFLAMAVIVGAVATQAGRRAAESEQARGVLADEQAALRRVATLIARQPSPAEVFAAVTEEAARLLHFDSAHLIVYERDQTATVVGAYNLRGQALPAGTRVPVEGDNIIGRVFRTQQPARIDDYSNASGPVTEKVRAIGVRAAVGVPVVDGGRLWGIMAVGSSRPEPLPADTETRIGAFTELVAMAIANAAARTELEQVAAEQAALGRVATLVAEAVPPGDVFTAVAAEVAGLFGVPHVALFRYEREGLGTVIAGAGEVLSYLGRPWPCPAGDPGIVASLQRTGQPLRIDDYTPIRNAIAGPARELDIGMAAGVPVIVSGRVWGAVVVAAGYQRPPLPADTLDRLAGFTELMATAIANSDARTEIERLGEEQAALQRVATLVARGAATEEVFAAVAREVSGVMHLPVAAVQRYEDDGETTTVMAAWSDRPHPFPPGTRSPYHASGLGGRVRQTGRAGRVVDYSRRRGAFAVKARELGLHSVAGAPIIVDGDVWGLVTVASTDGPLPDRTEDRLAEFTELLGTAIANTQSRTELSASRARIVAAADETRRRLERDLHDGIQQR
;
A
#
# COMPACT_ATOMS: atom_id res chain seq x y z
N MET A 1 21.29 -61.01 3.52
CA MET A 1 22.66 -60.90 4.14
C MET A 1 23.77 -61.72 3.47
N THR A 2 23.56 -62.43 2.36
CA THR A 2 24.53 -63.36 1.76
C THR A 2 25.22 -62.86 0.48
N TRP A 3 24.69 -61.89 -0.22
CA TRP A 3 25.24 -61.47 -1.51
C TRP A 3 26.39 -60.43 -1.37
N TRP A 4 26.35 -59.55 -0.38
CA TRP A 4 27.36 -58.52 -0.09
C TRP A 4 28.66 -59.11 0.48
N SER A 5 28.58 -60.25 1.22
CA SER A 5 29.78 -60.92 1.76
C SER A 5 30.53 -61.64 0.69
N GLN A 6 29.89 -62.20 -0.34
CA GLN A 6 30.54 -62.87 -1.47
C GLN A 6 31.20 -61.84 -2.40
N TRP A 7 30.66 -60.69 -2.61
CA TRP A 7 31.21 -59.64 -3.48
C TRP A 7 32.47 -59.03 -2.89
N ARG A 8 32.54 -58.80 -1.57
CA ARG A 8 33.74 -58.34 -0.85
C ARG A 8 34.85 -59.37 -0.90
N ARG A 9 34.54 -60.65 -0.75
CA ARG A 9 35.57 -61.74 -0.86
C ARG A 9 36.16 -61.86 -2.27
N ARG A 10 35.35 -61.72 -3.32
CA ARG A 10 35.85 -61.74 -4.71
C ARG A 10 36.74 -60.52 -5.00
N ARG A 11 36.43 -59.36 -4.59
CA ARG A 11 37.30 -58.19 -4.76
C ARG A 11 38.60 -58.34 -4.01
N PHE A 12 38.56 -58.82 -2.80
CA PHE A 12 39.75 -59.08 -1.99
C PHE A 12 40.71 -60.06 -2.68
N TRP A 13 40.20 -61.16 -3.19
CA TRP A 13 41.06 -62.14 -3.93
C TRP A 13 41.55 -61.59 -5.26
N VAL A 14 40.78 -60.82 -5.99
CA VAL A 14 41.21 -60.17 -7.25
C VAL A 14 42.29 -59.13 -6.99
N GLU A 15 42.20 -58.37 -5.94
CA GLU A 15 43.24 -57.39 -5.55
C GLU A 15 44.50 -58.03 -5.10
N ILE A 16 44.46 -59.17 -4.37
CA ILE A 16 45.63 -59.97 -3.99
C ILE A 16 46.30 -60.53 -5.23
N VAL A 17 45.56 -61.20 -6.09
CA VAL A 17 46.13 -61.85 -7.31
C VAL A 17 46.73 -60.77 -8.22
N LEU A 18 46.09 -59.64 -8.41
CA LEU A 18 46.59 -58.52 -9.21
C LEU A 18 47.87 -57.93 -8.60
N SER A 19 47.95 -57.82 -7.31
CA SER A 19 49.14 -57.34 -6.57
C SER A 19 50.31 -58.23 -6.62
N VAL A 20 50.07 -59.52 -6.50
CA VAL A 20 51.14 -60.56 -6.67
C VAL A 20 51.65 -60.57 -8.10
N LEU A 21 50.74 -60.45 -9.10
CA LEU A 21 51.15 -60.39 -10.51
C LEU A 21 51.98 -59.13 -10.81
N VAL A 22 51.59 -57.98 -10.29
CA VAL A 22 52.36 -56.73 -10.42
C VAL A 22 53.75 -56.88 -9.75
N GLY A 23 53.79 -57.45 -8.56
CA GLY A 23 55.05 -57.71 -7.86
C GLY A 23 55.99 -58.62 -8.62
N VAL A 24 55.47 -59.72 -9.13
CA VAL A 24 56.25 -60.68 -9.96
C VAL A 24 56.70 -60.00 -11.27
N ALA A 25 55.83 -59.24 -11.93
CA ALA A 25 56.19 -58.49 -13.15
C ALA A 25 57.32 -57.49 -12.90
N ALA A 26 57.13 -56.65 -11.82
CA ALA A 26 58.15 -55.69 -11.43
C ALA A 26 59.49 -56.33 -11.08
N PHE A 27 59.45 -57.46 -10.39
CA PHE A 27 60.66 -58.23 -10.06
C PHE A 27 61.33 -58.78 -11.32
N VAL A 28 60.61 -59.42 -12.24
CA VAL A 28 61.13 -59.94 -13.51
C VAL A 28 61.71 -58.82 -14.38
N ILE A 29 61.07 -57.69 -14.47
CA ILE A 29 61.56 -56.50 -15.19
C ILE A 29 62.85 -55.99 -14.55
N ALA A 30 62.89 -55.84 -13.24
CA ALA A 30 64.09 -55.42 -12.52
C ALA A 30 65.25 -56.38 -12.73
N ALA A 31 64.99 -57.69 -12.69
CA ALA A 31 65.97 -58.71 -12.95
C ALA A 31 66.51 -58.69 -14.40
N LEU A 32 65.60 -58.57 -15.40
CA LEU A 32 65.97 -58.45 -16.82
C LEU A 32 66.80 -57.21 -17.11
N VAL A 33 66.38 -56.07 -16.60
CA VAL A 33 67.10 -54.77 -16.76
C VAL A 33 68.47 -54.86 -16.06
N SER A 34 68.55 -55.48 -14.88
CA SER A 34 69.78 -55.62 -14.12
C SER A 34 70.77 -56.57 -14.82
N THR A 35 70.31 -57.69 -15.43
CA THR A 35 71.16 -58.58 -16.21
C THR A 35 71.70 -57.92 -17.48
N ALA A 36 70.87 -57.13 -18.17
CA ALA A 36 71.30 -56.42 -19.38
C ALA A 36 72.30 -55.27 -19.08
N ALA A 37 72.19 -54.63 -17.93
CA ALA A 37 73.06 -53.55 -17.50
C ALA A 37 74.34 -53.98 -16.74
N ARG A 38 74.54 -55.25 -16.49
CA ARG A 38 75.58 -55.82 -15.62
C ARG A 38 77.03 -55.44 -16.03
N SER A 39 77.28 -55.19 -17.31
CA SER A 39 78.59 -54.82 -17.83
C SER A 39 78.90 -53.32 -17.80
N HIS A 40 77.91 -52.48 -17.50
CA HIS A 40 78.01 -51.04 -17.68
C HIS A 40 77.64 -50.23 -16.40
N VAL A 41 77.08 -50.87 -15.37
CA VAL A 41 76.56 -50.17 -14.18
C VAL A 41 77.09 -50.83 -12.90
N PRO A 42 77.53 -50.03 -11.88
CA PRO A 42 77.97 -50.60 -10.58
C PRO A 42 76.81 -51.35 -9.91
N SER A 43 77.19 -52.53 -9.29
CA SER A 43 76.19 -53.41 -8.64
C SER A 43 75.30 -52.76 -7.59
N LEU A 44 75.78 -51.71 -6.90
CA LEU A 44 75.01 -50.93 -5.96
C LEU A 44 73.85 -50.18 -6.60
N LEU A 45 74.01 -49.68 -7.84
CA LEU A 45 72.95 -48.98 -8.57
C LEU A 45 71.85 -49.93 -9.07
N LEU A 46 72.20 -51.17 -9.34
CA LEU A 46 71.26 -52.22 -9.74
C LEU A 46 70.34 -52.62 -8.56
N GLY A 47 70.80 -52.50 -7.31
CA GLY A 47 69.97 -52.65 -6.10
C GLY A 47 68.82 -51.67 -5.98
N LEU A 48 68.97 -50.46 -6.54
CA LEU A 48 67.88 -49.48 -6.56
C LEU A 48 66.66 -49.89 -7.41
N LEU A 49 66.89 -50.69 -8.50
CA LEU A 49 65.80 -51.23 -9.32
C LEU A 49 64.95 -52.25 -8.56
N PHE A 50 65.60 -53.06 -7.73
CA PHE A 50 64.91 -54.02 -6.88
C PHE A 50 64.18 -53.34 -5.73
N LEU A 51 64.70 -52.23 -5.22
CA LEU A 51 63.96 -51.35 -4.24
C LEU A 51 62.70 -50.77 -4.84
N LEU A 52 62.74 -50.29 -6.12
CA LEU A 52 61.55 -49.79 -6.82
C LEU A 52 60.51 -50.90 -6.99
N ALA A 53 60.85 -52.13 -7.23
CA ALA A 53 59.92 -53.24 -7.31
C ALA A 53 59.25 -53.53 -5.96
N VAL A 54 59.99 -53.48 -4.84
CA VAL A 54 59.42 -53.60 -3.49
C VAL A 54 58.49 -52.45 -3.18
N LEU A 55 58.87 -51.24 -3.63
CA LEU A 55 58.08 -50.04 -3.43
C LEU A 55 56.74 -50.07 -4.21
N ALA A 56 56.76 -50.60 -5.43
CA ALA A 56 55.57 -50.83 -6.24
C ALA A 56 54.58 -51.78 -5.53
N VAL A 57 55.11 -52.91 -4.99
CA VAL A 57 54.30 -53.88 -4.23
C VAL A 57 53.73 -53.23 -2.96
N ALA A 58 54.56 -52.48 -2.23
CA ALA A 58 54.08 -51.75 -1.04
C ALA A 58 52.95 -50.76 -1.35
N ARG A 59 53.03 -50.10 -2.52
CA ARG A 59 52.03 -49.13 -2.97
C ARG A 59 50.70 -49.79 -3.37
N PHE A 60 50.71 -50.93 -4.03
CA PHE A 60 49.53 -51.60 -4.57
C PHE A 60 48.94 -52.67 -3.66
N ALA A 61 49.79 -53.46 -2.95
CA ALA A 61 49.39 -54.59 -2.11
C ALA A 61 49.48 -54.32 -0.60
N GLY A 62 50.14 -53.25 -0.20
CA GLY A 62 50.35 -52.88 1.21
C GLY A 62 51.63 -53.52 1.79
N ILE A 63 52.01 -53.06 2.98
CA ILE A 63 53.26 -53.33 3.65
C ILE A 63 53.42 -54.82 4.02
N LEU A 64 52.29 -55.50 4.32
CA LEU A 64 52.32 -56.94 4.70
C LEU A 64 52.81 -57.84 3.59
N TYR A 65 52.55 -57.45 2.34
CA TYR A 65 52.99 -58.21 1.14
C TYR A 65 54.35 -57.72 0.61
N ALA A 66 54.75 -56.51 0.87
CA ALA A 66 56.04 -55.94 0.51
C ALA A 66 57.18 -56.58 1.30
N LEU A 67 56.97 -57.02 2.54
CA LEU A 67 58.00 -57.69 3.38
C LEU A 67 58.52 -58.96 2.78
N PRO A 68 57.72 -60.02 2.45
CA PRO A 68 58.22 -61.24 1.85
C PRO A 68 58.82 -61.00 0.45
N VAL A 69 58.28 -60.09 -0.35
CA VAL A 69 58.81 -59.69 -1.64
C VAL A 69 60.20 -59.03 -1.47
N GLY A 70 60.33 -58.18 -0.43
CA GLY A 70 61.60 -57.56 -0.07
C GLY A 70 62.68 -58.60 0.27
N VAL A 71 62.37 -59.65 1.08
CA VAL A 71 63.27 -60.67 1.47
C VAL A 71 63.71 -61.50 0.22
N VAL A 72 62.75 -61.95 -0.63
CA VAL A 72 63.04 -62.67 -1.86
C VAL A 72 63.87 -61.81 -2.83
N THR A 73 63.61 -60.54 -2.90
CA THR A 73 64.36 -59.60 -3.76
C THR A 73 65.79 -59.44 -3.30
N ILE A 74 65.98 -59.40 -2.01
CA ILE A 74 67.34 -59.33 -1.42
C ILE A 74 68.13 -60.60 -1.65
N GLU A 75 67.55 -61.80 -1.41
CA GLU A 75 68.17 -63.05 -1.67
C GLU A 75 68.51 -63.27 -3.14
N ALA A 76 67.57 -62.85 -4.05
CA ALA A 76 67.81 -62.92 -5.49
C ALA A 76 68.93 -61.98 -5.94
N PHE A 77 69.01 -60.77 -5.35
CA PHE A 77 70.12 -59.86 -5.64
C PHE A 77 71.45 -60.38 -5.14
N ASP A 78 71.50 -60.94 -3.96
CA ASP A 78 72.74 -61.54 -3.38
C ASP A 78 73.23 -62.73 -4.19
N TRP A 79 72.31 -63.61 -4.57
CA TRP A 79 72.62 -64.80 -5.38
C TRP A 79 73.15 -64.47 -6.78
N TYR A 80 72.66 -63.46 -7.41
CA TYR A 80 72.92 -63.19 -8.83
C TYR A 80 74.05 -62.20 -9.07
N PHE A 81 74.26 -61.24 -8.18
CA PHE A 81 75.13 -60.06 -8.40
C PHE A 81 76.41 -60.07 -7.53
N LEU A 82 76.45 -60.80 -6.43
CA LEU A 82 77.63 -60.92 -5.58
C LEU A 82 78.27 -62.31 -5.82
N PRO A 83 79.57 -62.40 -6.15
CA PRO A 83 80.24 -63.71 -6.29
C PRO A 83 80.22 -64.43 -4.94
N PRO A 84 80.25 -65.81 -4.89
CA PRO A 84 79.88 -66.64 -3.76
C PRO A 84 80.73 -66.35 -2.53
N LEU A 85 80.34 -65.40 -1.75
CA LEU A 85 80.87 -65.16 -0.41
C LEU A 85 79.99 -65.90 0.61
N ARG A 86 80.48 -67.10 0.96
CA ARG A 86 79.87 -67.95 2.01
C ARG A 86 79.99 -67.41 3.43
N ASN A 87 80.43 -66.16 3.64
CA ASN A 87 80.51 -65.54 4.93
C ASN A 87 79.63 -64.32 4.95
N LEU A 88 78.57 -64.35 5.76
CA LEU A 88 77.79 -63.17 6.16
C LEU A 88 78.70 -62.19 6.93
N ASP A 89 79.42 -61.38 6.18
CA ASP A 89 80.21 -60.30 6.79
C ASP A 89 79.25 -59.23 7.43
N ARG A 90 79.66 -58.64 8.56
CA ARG A 90 78.91 -57.67 9.31
C ARG A 90 78.45 -56.52 8.42
N ALA A 91 79.18 -56.15 7.39
CA ALA A 91 78.81 -55.07 6.45
C ALA A 91 77.62 -55.47 5.60
N THR A 92 77.47 -56.67 5.12
CA THR A 92 76.36 -57.16 4.29
C THR A 92 75.06 -57.23 5.11
N VAL A 93 75.15 -57.69 6.37
CA VAL A 93 73.97 -57.67 7.29
C VAL A 93 73.50 -56.29 7.58
N LEU A 94 74.40 -55.31 7.71
CA LEU A 94 74.05 -53.90 8.00
C LEU A 94 73.43 -53.27 6.78
N VAL A 95 73.90 -53.50 5.58
CA VAL A 95 73.29 -53.01 4.33
C VAL A 95 71.91 -53.65 4.13
N LEU A 96 71.77 -54.97 4.37
CA LEU A 96 70.47 -55.64 4.32
C LEU A 96 69.47 -55.09 5.31
N GLY A 97 69.88 -54.84 6.54
CA GLY A 97 69.05 -54.22 7.59
C GLY A 97 68.61 -52.81 7.22
N LEU A 98 69.52 -52.03 6.64
CA LEU A 98 69.20 -50.65 6.18
C LEU A 98 68.20 -50.67 5.03
N PHE A 99 68.34 -51.55 4.04
CA PHE A 99 67.42 -51.75 2.95
C PHE A 99 66.04 -52.18 3.45
N LEU A 100 65.93 -53.08 4.37
CA LEU A 100 64.70 -53.56 4.96
C LEU A 100 64.04 -52.41 5.75
N ALA A 101 64.77 -51.67 6.56
CA ALA A 101 64.30 -50.55 7.31
C ALA A 101 63.76 -49.44 6.36
N MET A 102 64.50 -49.15 5.30
CA MET A 102 64.06 -48.13 4.29
C MET A 102 62.80 -48.60 3.58
N ALA A 103 62.66 -49.88 3.19
CA ALA A 103 61.45 -50.42 2.57
C ALA A 103 60.21 -50.29 3.51
N VAL A 104 60.43 -50.63 4.79
CA VAL A 104 59.36 -50.46 5.82
C VAL A 104 58.97 -49.00 5.98
N ILE A 105 59.90 -48.06 6.11
CA ILE A 105 59.65 -46.64 6.28
C ILE A 105 58.92 -46.09 5.07
N VAL A 106 59.44 -46.37 3.86
CA VAL A 106 58.78 -45.83 2.62
C VAL A 106 57.42 -46.47 2.43
N GLY A 107 57.23 -47.75 2.71
CA GLY A 107 55.90 -48.38 2.68
C GLY A 107 54.91 -47.81 3.69
N ALA A 108 55.36 -47.52 4.90
CA ALA A 108 54.55 -46.88 5.93
C ALA A 108 54.12 -45.46 5.52
N VAL A 109 55.06 -44.65 5.00
CA VAL A 109 54.76 -43.27 4.51
C VAL A 109 53.80 -43.31 3.30
N ALA A 110 54.00 -44.24 2.35
CA ALA A 110 53.13 -44.39 1.19
C ALA A 110 51.68 -44.77 1.57
N THR A 111 51.56 -45.76 2.50
CA THR A 111 50.22 -46.15 3.01
C THR A 111 49.54 -45.03 3.80
N GLN A 112 50.29 -44.28 4.62
CA GLN A 112 49.79 -43.16 5.35
C GLN A 112 49.38 -42.01 4.43
N ALA A 113 50.14 -41.69 3.40
CA ALA A 113 49.81 -40.70 2.38
C ALA A 113 48.55 -41.11 1.58
N GLY A 114 48.44 -42.39 1.20
CA GLY A 114 47.26 -42.92 0.53
C GLY A 114 45.98 -42.82 1.37
N ARG A 115 46.06 -43.11 2.68
CA ARG A 115 44.93 -42.94 3.61
C ARG A 115 44.53 -41.49 3.75
N ARG A 116 45.49 -40.57 3.93
CA ARG A 116 45.25 -39.14 4.00
C ARG A 116 44.62 -38.57 2.71
N ALA A 117 45.07 -39.03 1.55
CA ALA A 117 44.51 -38.65 0.26
C ALA A 117 43.06 -39.13 0.13
N ALA A 118 42.74 -40.35 0.48
CA ALA A 118 41.40 -40.91 0.45
C ALA A 118 40.45 -40.19 1.44
N GLU A 119 40.93 -39.91 2.66
CA GLU A 119 40.19 -39.14 3.66
C GLU A 119 39.90 -37.69 3.17
N SER A 120 40.91 -37.07 2.51
CA SER A 120 40.76 -35.74 1.92
C SER A 120 39.76 -35.69 0.75
N GLU A 121 39.82 -36.71 -0.14
CA GLU A 121 38.84 -36.84 -1.24
C GLU A 121 37.43 -37.08 -0.72
N GLN A 122 37.28 -37.94 0.28
CA GLN A 122 35.98 -38.19 0.90
C GLN A 122 35.44 -36.95 1.59
N ALA A 123 36.24 -36.17 2.33
CA ALA A 123 35.85 -34.91 2.94
C ALA A 123 35.45 -33.85 1.91
N ARG A 124 36.21 -33.77 0.78
CA ARG A 124 35.87 -32.89 -0.35
C ARG A 124 34.56 -33.29 -1.02
N GLY A 125 34.29 -34.57 -1.16
CA GLY A 125 33.01 -35.07 -1.71
C GLY A 125 31.82 -34.65 -0.85
N VAL A 126 31.92 -34.85 0.46
CA VAL A 126 30.87 -34.45 1.40
C VAL A 126 30.59 -32.94 1.35
N LEU A 127 31.65 -32.11 1.34
CA LEU A 127 31.53 -30.68 1.25
C LEU A 127 30.91 -30.22 -0.09
N ALA A 128 31.29 -30.87 -1.20
CA ALA A 128 30.72 -30.58 -2.51
C ALA A 128 29.21 -30.90 -2.59
N ASP A 129 28.79 -32.04 -2.02
CA ASP A 129 27.38 -32.43 -1.95
C ASP A 129 26.58 -31.48 -1.10
N GLU A 130 27.14 -31.00 0.03
CA GLU A 130 26.51 -29.98 0.90
C GLU A 130 26.33 -28.66 0.17
N GLN A 131 27.37 -28.16 -0.48
CA GLN A 131 27.29 -26.95 -1.29
C GLN A 131 26.29 -27.08 -2.44
N ALA A 132 26.22 -28.25 -3.08
CA ALA A 132 25.26 -28.50 -4.14
C ALA A 132 23.80 -28.49 -3.63
N ALA A 133 23.53 -29.06 -2.46
CA ALA A 133 22.23 -29.06 -1.83
C ALA A 133 21.78 -27.61 -1.45
N LEU A 134 22.66 -26.87 -0.79
CA LEU A 134 22.40 -25.46 -0.44
C LEU A 134 22.16 -24.61 -1.69
N ARG A 135 22.93 -24.82 -2.77
CA ARG A 135 22.71 -24.12 -4.05
C ARG A 135 21.37 -24.46 -4.69
N ARG A 136 20.92 -25.73 -4.62
CA ARG A 136 19.59 -26.12 -5.15
C ARG A 136 18.49 -25.38 -4.43
N VAL A 137 18.51 -25.34 -3.09
CA VAL A 137 17.55 -24.62 -2.27
C VAL A 137 17.61 -23.11 -2.55
N ALA A 138 18.80 -22.51 -2.59
CA ALA A 138 18.98 -21.09 -2.89
C ALA A 138 18.45 -20.73 -4.30
N THR A 139 18.69 -21.61 -5.29
CA THR A 139 18.15 -21.42 -6.65
C THR A 139 16.63 -21.52 -6.68
N LEU A 140 16.05 -22.40 -5.87
CA LEU A 140 14.60 -22.49 -5.72
C LEU A 140 14.04 -21.19 -5.12
N ILE A 141 14.63 -20.70 -4.04
CA ILE A 141 14.22 -19.42 -3.40
C ILE A 141 14.29 -18.26 -4.39
N ALA A 142 15.32 -18.21 -5.23
CA ALA A 142 15.48 -17.17 -6.25
C ALA A 142 14.37 -17.19 -7.33
N ARG A 143 13.71 -18.33 -7.55
CA ARG A 143 12.55 -18.45 -8.46
C ARG A 143 11.24 -18.00 -7.85
N GLN A 144 11.26 -17.55 -6.59
CA GLN A 144 10.10 -17.04 -5.85
C GLN A 144 8.91 -18.02 -5.78
N PRO A 145 9.12 -19.28 -5.36
CA PRO A 145 8.04 -20.22 -5.16
C PRO A 145 7.21 -19.83 -3.92
N SER A 146 6.13 -20.57 -3.69
CA SER A 146 5.38 -20.42 -2.44
C SER A 146 6.25 -20.80 -1.23
N PRO A 147 6.06 -20.20 -0.04
CA PRO A 147 6.78 -20.60 1.17
C PRO A 147 6.68 -22.09 1.46
N ALA A 148 5.51 -22.71 1.21
CA ALA A 148 5.30 -24.14 1.42
C ALA A 148 6.22 -25.01 0.54
N GLU A 149 6.46 -24.62 -0.72
CA GLU A 149 7.37 -25.32 -1.62
C GLU A 149 8.83 -25.21 -1.14
N VAL A 150 9.23 -24.04 -0.64
CA VAL A 150 10.56 -23.84 -0.04
C VAL A 150 10.72 -24.73 1.20
N PHE A 151 9.73 -24.73 2.09
CA PHE A 151 9.78 -25.50 3.34
C PHE A 151 9.88 -27.01 3.07
N ALA A 152 9.12 -27.51 2.10
CA ALA A 152 9.19 -28.91 1.69
C ALA A 152 10.58 -29.25 1.10
N ALA A 153 11.10 -28.42 0.20
CA ALA A 153 12.40 -28.64 -0.42
C ALA A 153 13.56 -28.60 0.60
N VAL A 154 13.53 -27.65 1.54
CA VAL A 154 14.57 -27.54 2.58
C VAL A 154 14.56 -28.76 3.49
N THR A 155 13.40 -29.22 3.94
CA THR A 155 13.29 -30.41 4.80
C THR A 155 13.75 -31.68 4.08
N GLU A 156 13.42 -31.83 2.79
CA GLU A 156 13.86 -32.94 1.97
C GLU A 156 15.37 -32.94 1.75
N GLU A 157 15.93 -31.81 1.33
CA GLU A 157 17.38 -31.70 1.06
C GLU A 157 18.22 -31.89 2.33
N ALA A 158 17.79 -31.31 3.46
CA ALA A 158 18.46 -31.47 4.73
C ALA A 158 18.47 -32.94 5.20
N ALA A 159 17.32 -33.61 5.11
CA ALA A 159 17.23 -35.03 5.48
C ALA A 159 18.11 -35.93 4.60
N ARG A 160 18.07 -35.72 3.27
CA ARG A 160 18.86 -36.50 2.30
C ARG A 160 20.36 -36.29 2.48
N LEU A 161 20.78 -35.03 2.57
CA LEU A 161 22.21 -34.69 2.67
C LEU A 161 22.81 -35.18 3.98
N LEU A 162 22.07 -35.02 5.07
CA LEU A 162 22.54 -35.36 6.40
C LEU A 162 22.27 -36.85 6.76
N HIS A 163 21.64 -37.61 5.86
CA HIS A 163 21.27 -39.02 6.02
C HIS A 163 20.40 -39.29 7.25
N PHE A 164 19.49 -38.34 7.56
CA PHE A 164 18.48 -38.49 8.62
C PHE A 164 17.22 -39.21 8.11
N ASP A 165 16.57 -39.90 9.01
CA ASP A 165 15.30 -40.60 8.69
C ASP A 165 14.13 -39.64 8.58
N SER A 166 14.19 -38.49 9.27
CA SER A 166 13.16 -37.45 9.24
C SER A 166 13.70 -36.03 9.41
N ALA A 167 13.03 -35.07 8.79
CA ALA A 167 13.25 -33.66 8.99
C ALA A 167 11.90 -32.94 9.02
N HIS A 168 11.76 -31.98 9.91
CA HIS A 168 10.55 -31.18 10.08
C HIS A 168 10.91 -29.72 10.25
N LEU A 169 10.20 -28.84 9.56
CA LEU A 169 10.20 -27.41 9.81
C LEU A 169 8.90 -27.06 10.54
N ILE A 170 9.02 -26.43 11.69
CA ILE A 170 7.93 -26.22 12.62
C ILE A 170 7.92 -24.76 13.07
N VAL A 171 6.79 -24.08 12.93
CA VAL A 171 6.59 -22.66 13.30
C VAL A 171 5.97 -22.56 14.70
N TYR A 172 6.43 -21.62 15.51
CA TYR A 172 5.83 -21.32 16.81
C TYR A 172 4.67 -20.34 16.67
N GLU A 173 3.53 -20.71 17.26
CA GLU A 173 2.33 -19.89 17.27
C GLU A 173 2.25 -19.04 18.55
N ARG A 174 1.39 -18.01 18.54
CA ARG A 174 1.23 -17.10 19.70
C ARG A 174 0.59 -17.75 20.93
N ASP A 175 -0.16 -18.85 20.73
CA ASP A 175 -0.91 -19.56 21.76
C ASP A 175 -0.12 -20.71 22.41
N GLN A 176 1.21 -20.66 22.37
CA GLN A 176 2.11 -21.71 22.89
C GLN A 176 1.93 -23.08 22.23
N THR A 177 1.48 -23.10 21.00
CA THR A 177 1.51 -24.26 20.13
C THR A 177 2.56 -24.08 19.03
N ALA A 178 2.86 -25.15 18.33
CA ALA A 178 3.73 -25.12 17.15
C ALA A 178 3.09 -25.92 16.02
N THR A 179 3.22 -25.43 14.79
CA THR A 179 2.63 -26.05 13.60
C THR A 179 3.71 -26.55 12.65
N VAL A 180 3.60 -27.79 12.20
CA VAL A 180 4.51 -28.36 11.18
C VAL A 180 4.17 -27.72 9.83
N VAL A 181 5.14 -27.04 9.22
CA VAL A 181 4.97 -26.36 7.92
C VAL A 181 5.77 -27.03 6.80
N GLY A 182 6.79 -27.85 7.14
CA GLY A 182 7.53 -28.70 6.22
C GLY A 182 7.84 -30.04 6.87
N ALA A 183 7.73 -31.13 6.14
CA ALA A 183 7.98 -32.46 6.66
C ALA A 183 8.57 -33.38 5.60
N TYR A 184 9.60 -34.13 5.99
CA TYR A 184 10.17 -35.21 5.21
C TYR A 184 10.41 -36.43 6.11
N ASN A 185 10.05 -37.62 5.64
CA ASN A 185 10.36 -38.87 6.34
C ASN A 185 10.58 -40.01 5.34
N LEU A 186 11.73 -40.66 5.46
CA LEU A 186 12.14 -41.74 4.58
C LEU A 186 11.23 -42.98 4.67
N ARG A 187 10.54 -43.18 5.80
CA ARG A 187 9.68 -44.32 6.08
C ARG A 187 8.17 -44.04 5.90
N GLY A 188 7.82 -42.87 5.42
CA GLY A 188 6.43 -42.48 5.14
C GLY A 188 5.56 -42.16 6.37
N GLN A 189 6.13 -42.23 7.57
CA GLN A 189 5.45 -41.90 8.83
C GLN A 189 5.98 -40.57 9.39
N ALA A 190 5.67 -39.46 8.72
CA ALA A 190 6.00 -38.14 9.23
C ALA A 190 4.83 -37.54 10.02
N LEU A 191 5.12 -36.57 10.86
CA LEU A 191 4.10 -35.62 11.29
C LEU A 191 3.77 -34.74 10.08
N PRO A 192 2.59 -34.86 9.46
CA PRO A 192 2.31 -34.14 8.22
C PRO A 192 2.26 -32.64 8.45
N ALA A 193 2.51 -31.86 7.38
CA ALA A 193 2.31 -30.42 7.39
C ALA A 193 0.87 -30.09 7.82
N GLY A 194 0.70 -29.03 8.63
CA GLY A 194 -0.57 -28.68 9.28
C GLY A 194 -0.77 -29.32 10.66
N THR A 195 0.07 -30.28 11.08
CA THR A 195 -0.04 -30.86 12.43
C THR A 195 0.33 -29.82 13.48
N ARG A 196 -0.58 -29.56 14.43
CA ARG A 196 -0.31 -28.74 15.62
C ARG A 196 0.12 -29.60 16.80
N VAL A 197 1.11 -29.11 17.51
CA VAL A 197 1.67 -29.76 18.69
C VAL A 197 1.88 -28.71 19.80
N PRO A 198 1.69 -29.07 21.08
CA PRO A 198 2.01 -28.16 22.18
C PRO A 198 3.53 -27.97 22.29
N VAL A 199 3.94 -26.77 22.68
CA VAL A 199 5.37 -26.46 22.92
C VAL A 199 5.84 -27.01 24.27
N GLU A 200 4.91 -27.29 25.18
CA GLU A 200 5.19 -27.80 26.51
C GLU A 200 5.81 -29.21 26.50
N GLY A 201 6.55 -29.52 27.56
CA GLY A 201 7.16 -30.83 27.81
C GLY A 201 8.67 -30.86 27.51
N ASP A 202 9.25 -32.04 27.82
CA ASP A 202 10.67 -32.31 27.56
C ASP A 202 10.87 -32.91 26.17
N ASN A 203 10.78 -32.05 25.18
CA ASN A 203 10.95 -32.38 23.77
C ASN A 203 11.80 -31.31 23.08
N ILE A 204 12.29 -31.61 21.88
CA ILE A 204 13.20 -30.72 21.15
C ILE A 204 12.56 -29.36 20.84
N ILE A 205 11.25 -29.30 20.55
CA ILE A 205 10.50 -28.10 20.24
C ILE A 205 10.46 -27.16 21.46
N GLY A 206 10.10 -27.72 22.64
CA GLY A 206 10.05 -26.98 23.90
C GLY A 206 11.41 -26.51 24.38
N ARG A 207 12.48 -27.33 24.18
CA ARG A 207 13.85 -26.93 24.54
C ARG A 207 14.31 -25.73 23.74
N VAL A 208 14.19 -25.76 22.41
CA VAL A 208 14.58 -24.66 21.53
C VAL A 208 13.74 -23.41 21.80
N PHE A 209 12.44 -23.55 22.04
CA PHE A 209 11.55 -22.43 22.37
C PHE A 209 12.01 -21.67 23.63
N ARG A 210 12.37 -22.40 24.68
CA ARG A 210 12.80 -21.80 25.97
C ARG A 210 14.20 -21.20 25.91
N THR A 211 15.13 -21.86 25.22
CA THR A 211 16.54 -21.45 25.20
C THR A 211 16.91 -20.54 24.04
N GLN A 212 16.16 -20.60 22.96
CA GLN A 212 16.46 -19.98 21.66
C GLN A 212 17.83 -20.40 21.12
N GLN A 213 18.31 -21.55 21.55
CA GLN A 213 19.58 -22.15 21.15
C GLN A 213 19.34 -23.54 20.55
N PRO A 214 20.25 -24.03 19.72
CA PRO A 214 20.22 -25.42 19.27
C PRO A 214 20.09 -26.38 20.46
N ALA A 215 19.30 -27.42 20.29
CA ALA A 215 19.07 -28.41 21.32
C ALA A 215 19.15 -29.83 20.74
N ARG A 216 19.56 -30.79 21.60
CA ARG A 216 19.75 -32.18 21.25
C ARG A 216 19.05 -33.09 22.27
N ILE A 217 18.46 -34.18 21.78
CA ILE A 217 17.99 -35.29 22.57
C ILE A 217 18.54 -36.58 21.94
N ASP A 218 19.45 -37.24 22.64
CA ASP A 218 20.14 -38.42 22.14
C ASP A 218 19.31 -39.70 22.29
N ASP A 219 18.36 -39.70 23.24
CA ASP A 219 17.45 -40.84 23.43
C ASP A 219 16.06 -40.37 23.93
N TYR A 220 15.08 -40.53 23.07
CA TYR A 220 13.67 -40.24 23.41
C TYR A 220 13.00 -41.32 24.25
N SER A 221 13.65 -42.47 24.55
CA SER A 221 13.04 -43.52 25.34
C SER A 221 12.73 -43.06 26.78
N ASN A 222 13.52 -42.13 27.31
CA ASN A 222 13.42 -41.61 28.68
C ASN A 222 12.67 -40.28 28.74
N ALA A 223 12.31 -39.66 27.61
CA ALA A 223 11.59 -38.41 27.56
C ALA A 223 10.07 -38.64 27.70
N SER A 224 9.34 -37.69 28.29
CA SER A 224 7.90 -37.79 28.56
C SER A 224 7.11 -36.61 27.97
N GLY A 225 5.84 -36.86 27.65
CA GLY A 225 4.94 -35.83 27.16
C GLY A 225 4.28 -36.18 25.82
N PRO A 226 3.22 -35.44 25.45
CA PRO A 226 2.39 -35.79 24.28
C PRO A 226 3.12 -35.69 22.94
N VAL A 227 4.08 -34.78 22.82
CA VAL A 227 4.92 -34.66 21.62
C VAL A 227 5.91 -35.85 21.55
N THR A 228 6.49 -36.23 22.67
CA THR A 228 7.44 -37.33 22.77
C THR A 228 6.81 -38.67 22.37
N GLU A 229 5.56 -38.91 22.73
CA GLU A 229 4.81 -40.10 22.33
C GLU A 229 4.65 -40.15 20.79
N LYS A 230 4.28 -39.05 20.18
CA LYS A 230 4.17 -38.93 18.72
C LYS A 230 5.52 -39.17 18.03
N VAL A 231 6.61 -38.57 18.56
CA VAL A 231 7.98 -38.73 18.03
C VAL A 231 8.41 -40.18 18.13
N ARG A 232 8.14 -40.88 19.23
CA ARG A 232 8.41 -42.32 19.36
C ARG A 232 7.57 -43.18 18.41
N ALA A 233 6.28 -42.82 18.24
CA ALA A 233 5.38 -43.56 17.34
C ALA A 233 5.87 -43.54 15.88
N ILE A 234 6.53 -42.45 15.44
CA ILE A 234 7.17 -42.36 14.12
C ILE A 234 8.58 -42.97 14.07
N GLY A 235 9.01 -43.60 15.17
CA GLY A 235 10.26 -44.37 15.23
C GLY A 235 11.53 -43.54 15.46
N VAL A 236 11.41 -42.23 15.80
CA VAL A 236 12.59 -41.41 16.07
C VAL A 236 13.09 -41.69 17.49
N ARG A 237 14.41 -41.98 17.57
CA ARG A 237 15.12 -42.23 18.84
C ARG A 237 15.94 -41.04 19.30
N ALA A 238 16.61 -40.36 18.38
CA ALA A 238 17.41 -39.18 18.66
C ALA A 238 16.99 -38.04 17.74
N ALA A 239 17.03 -36.79 18.23
CA ALA A 239 16.74 -35.63 17.42
C ALA A 239 17.63 -34.44 17.80
N VAL A 240 17.87 -33.59 16.81
CA VAL A 240 18.50 -32.29 16.95
C VAL A 240 17.52 -31.24 16.40
N GLY A 241 17.39 -30.11 17.10
CA GLY A 241 16.62 -28.96 16.66
C GLY A 241 17.45 -27.68 16.67
N VAL A 242 17.34 -26.93 15.59
CA VAL A 242 18.04 -25.65 15.42
C VAL A 242 17.01 -24.55 15.23
N PRO A 243 17.12 -23.41 15.95
CA PRO A 243 16.19 -22.31 15.82
C PRO A 243 16.26 -21.69 14.42
N VAL A 244 15.09 -21.31 13.88
CA VAL A 244 14.95 -20.45 12.72
C VAL A 244 14.61 -19.06 13.26
N VAL A 245 15.49 -18.09 12.98
CA VAL A 245 15.37 -16.72 13.48
C VAL A 245 15.14 -15.78 12.30
N ASP A 246 14.08 -15.01 12.35
CA ASP A 246 13.76 -13.98 11.37
C ASP A 246 13.74 -12.61 12.05
N GLY A 247 14.53 -11.65 11.55
CA GLY A 247 14.63 -10.30 12.11
C GLY A 247 14.97 -10.25 13.60
N GLY A 248 15.74 -11.25 14.10
CA GLY A 248 16.10 -11.36 15.54
C GLY A 248 15.00 -11.98 16.42
N ARG A 249 13.89 -12.44 15.83
CA ARG A 249 12.81 -13.13 16.54
C ARG A 249 12.81 -14.62 16.22
N LEU A 250 12.60 -15.45 17.23
CA LEU A 250 12.40 -16.88 17.04
C LEU A 250 11.10 -17.11 16.25
N TRP A 251 11.23 -17.54 14.99
CA TRP A 251 10.11 -17.88 14.13
C TRP A 251 9.70 -19.33 14.29
N GLY A 252 10.68 -20.24 14.35
CA GLY A 252 10.40 -21.67 14.36
C GLY A 252 11.64 -22.50 14.68
N ILE A 253 11.56 -23.77 14.36
CA ILE A 253 12.62 -24.76 14.56
C ILE A 253 12.72 -25.66 13.33
N MET A 254 13.92 -25.95 12.92
CA MET A 254 14.22 -27.07 12.04
C MET A 254 14.69 -28.24 12.90
N ALA A 255 13.91 -29.33 12.92
CA ALA A 255 14.19 -30.54 13.67
C ALA A 255 14.51 -31.69 12.74
N VAL A 256 15.61 -32.41 13.00
CA VAL A 256 15.96 -33.66 12.33
C VAL A 256 15.97 -34.80 13.32
N GLY A 257 15.60 -35.99 12.84
CA GLY A 257 15.52 -37.17 13.69
C GLY A 257 16.13 -38.41 13.05
N SER A 258 16.69 -39.27 13.90
CA SER A 258 17.21 -40.58 13.53
C SER A 258 16.52 -41.70 14.31
N SER A 259 16.23 -42.79 13.61
CA SER A 259 15.75 -44.05 14.21
C SER A 259 16.87 -45.01 14.60
N ARG A 260 18.11 -44.65 14.26
CA ARG A 260 19.29 -45.49 14.50
C ARG A 260 19.70 -45.46 15.97
N PRO A 261 20.32 -46.54 16.48
CA PRO A 261 20.83 -46.57 17.85
C PRO A 261 22.09 -45.73 18.08
N GLU A 262 22.80 -45.37 17.00
CA GLU A 262 24.02 -44.59 17.07
C GLU A 262 23.69 -43.11 17.37
N PRO A 263 24.52 -42.45 18.21
CA PRO A 263 24.33 -41.04 18.48
C PRO A 263 24.47 -40.18 17.20
N LEU A 264 23.74 -39.06 17.14
CA LEU A 264 23.87 -38.12 16.03
C LEU A 264 25.29 -37.49 15.99
N PRO A 265 25.87 -37.22 14.82
CA PRO A 265 27.17 -36.58 14.68
C PRO A 265 27.23 -35.25 15.47
N ALA A 266 28.40 -34.91 16.00
CA ALA A 266 28.60 -33.75 16.82
C ALA A 266 28.45 -32.40 16.07
N ASP A 267 28.60 -32.43 14.74
CA ASP A 267 28.51 -31.27 13.86
C ASP A 267 27.07 -31.04 13.29
N THR A 268 26.11 -31.88 13.71
CA THR A 268 24.73 -31.85 13.17
C THR A 268 24.07 -30.49 13.30
N GLU A 269 24.20 -29.82 14.45
CA GLU A 269 23.61 -28.51 14.71
C GLU A 269 24.15 -27.44 13.74
N THR A 270 25.47 -27.45 13.53
CA THR A 270 26.12 -26.50 12.62
C THR A 270 25.68 -26.69 11.18
N ARG A 271 25.58 -27.95 10.73
CA ARG A 271 25.15 -28.26 9.35
C ARG A 271 23.68 -27.95 9.10
N ILE A 272 22.81 -28.18 10.07
CA ILE A 272 21.40 -27.77 9.97
C ILE A 272 21.28 -26.24 9.96
N GLY A 273 22.15 -25.54 10.70
CA GLY A 273 22.17 -24.07 10.77
C GLY A 273 22.22 -23.41 9.39
N ALA A 274 23.01 -23.95 8.45
CA ALA A 274 23.06 -23.44 7.08
C ALA A 274 21.71 -23.52 6.34
N PHE A 275 20.89 -24.53 6.64
CA PHE A 275 19.53 -24.64 6.07
C PHE A 275 18.55 -23.71 6.76
N THR A 276 18.69 -23.49 8.07
CA THR A 276 17.80 -22.53 8.79
C THR A 276 18.02 -21.09 8.32
N GLU A 277 19.22 -20.71 7.92
CA GLU A 277 19.52 -19.42 7.31
C GLU A 277 18.78 -19.24 5.97
N LEU A 278 18.76 -20.28 5.11
CA LEU A 278 17.99 -20.24 3.86
C LEU A 278 16.50 -20.15 4.09
N VAL A 279 15.97 -20.82 5.11
CA VAL A 279 14.55 -20.70 5.50
C VAL A 279 14.24 -19.28 5.96
N ALA A 280 15.07 -18.70 6.83
CA ALA A 280 14.91 -17.33 7.32
C ALA A 280 14.94 -16.32 6.15
N MET A 281 15.86 -16.49 5.21
CA MET A 281 15.90 -15.66 4.00
C MET A 281 14.63 -15.80 3.15
N ALA A 282 14.10 -17.00 2.99
CA ALA A 282 12.87 -17.23 2.23
C ALA A 282 11.66 -16.56 2.91
N ILE A 283 11.60 -16.62 4.23
CA ILE A 283 10.53 -15.97 5.02
C ILE A 283 10.62 -14.46 4.87
N ALA A 284 11.81 -13.88 5.08
CA ALA A 284 12.05 -12.45 4.93
C ALA A 284 11.71 -11.95 3.50
N ASN A 285 12.11 -12.69 2.47
CA ASN A 285 11.78 -12.36 1.08
C ASN A 285 10.26 -12.42 0.81
N ALA A 286 9.57 -13.42 1.34
CA ALA A 286 8.12 -13.54 1.19
C ALA A 286 7.39 -12.40 1.91
N ALA A 287 7.81 -12.03 3.13
CA ALA A 287 7.26 -10.92 3.88
C ALA A 287 7.47 -9.57 3.15
N ALA A 288 8.71 -9.31 2.71
CA ALA A 288 9.05 -8.10 1.95
C ALA A 288 8.26 -8.00 0.64
N ARG A 289 8.05 -9.12 -0.04
CA ARG A 289 7.23 -9.15 -1.26
C ARG A 289 5.77 -8.81 -0.98
N THR A 290 5.18 -9.41 0.05
CA THR A 290 3.80 -9.11 0.45
C THR A 290 3.64 -7.63 0.79
N GLU A 291 4.60 -7.05 1.50
CA GLU A 291 4.63 -5.63 1.82
C GLU A 291 4.71 -4.76 0.56
N LEU A 292 5.60 -5.10 -0.38
CA LEU A 292 5.72 -4.39 -1.66
C LEU A 292 4.43 -4.50 -2.50
N GLU A 293 3.80 -5.67 -2.55
CA GLU A 293 2.53 -5.88 -3.25
C GLU A 293 1.40 -5.06 -2.61
N GLN A 294 1.37 -4.95 -1.28
CA GLN A 294 0.40 -4.10 -0.57
C GLN A 294 0.62 -2.62 -0.87
N VAL A 295 1.86 -2.12 -0.80
CA VAL A 295 2.18 -0.73 -1.13
C VAL A 295 1.86 -0.43 -2.59
N ALA A 296 2.21 -1.33 -3.52
CA ALA A 296 1.90 -1.16 -4.94
C ALA A 296 0.38 -1.12 -5.21
N ALA A 297 -0.38 -1.98 -4.56
CA ALA A 297 -1.84 -1.99 -4.66
C ALA A 297 -2.46 -0.69 -4.13
N GLU A 298 -1.96 -0.17 -3.00
CA GLU A 298 -2.39 1.10 -2.43
C GLU A 298 -2.07 2.28 -3.35
N GLN A 299 -0.84 2.36 -3.86
CA GLN A 299 -0.45 3.42 -4.80
C GLN A 299 -1.28 3.36 -6.09
N ALA A 300 -1.58 2.17 -6.60
CA ALA A 300 -2.43 2.01 -7.76
C ALA A 300 -3.88 2.46 -7.47
N ALA A 301 -4.43 2.15 -6.30
CA ALA A 301 -5.76 2.59 -5.90
C ALA A 301 -5.85 4.12 -5.75
N LEU A 302 -4.89 4.72 -5.04
CA LEU A 302 -4.77 6.18 -4.93
C LEU A 302 -4.61 6.84 -6.30
N GLY A 303 -3.79 6.26 -7.19
CA GLY A 303 -3.59 6.75 -8.56
C GLY A 303 -4.88 6.73 -9.39
N ARG A 304 -5.70 5.69 -9.29
CA ARG A 304 -7.01 5.63 -9.98
C ARG A 304 -7.96 6.72 -9.49
N VAL A 305 -8.05 6.91 -8.17
CA VAL A 305 -8.88 8.00 -7.61
C VAL A 305 -8.34 9.37 -7.99
N ALA A 306 -7.02 9.59 -7.93
CA ALA A 306 -6.39 10.85 -8.33
C ALA A 306 -6.65 11.19 -9.80
N THR A 307 -6.70 10.20 -10.68
CA THR A 307 -7.06 10.39 -12.09
C THR A 307 -8.48 10.91 -12.22
N LEU A 308 -9.46 10.34 -11.52
CA LEU A 308 -10.85 10.84 -11.53
C LEU A 308 -10.94 12.30 -11.03
N VAL A 309 -10.16 12.63 -10.00
CA VAL A 309 -10.10 14.02 -9.48
C VAL A 309 -9.49 14.96 -10.53
N ALA A 310 -8.44 14.56 -11.22
CA ALA A 310 -7.78 15.34 -12.27
C ALA A 310 -8.68 15.53 -13.51
N GLU A 311 -9.48 14.53 -13.85
CA GLU A 311 -10.47 14.59 -14.94
C GLU A 311 -11.72 15.41 -14.56
N ALA A 312 -11.75 15.95 -13.35
CA ALA A 312 -12.85 16.75 -12.81
C ALA A 312 -14.22 16.03 -12.89
N VAL A 313 -14.19 14.71 -12.66
CA VAL A 313 -15.40 13.89 -12.54
C VAL A 313 -16.25 14.40 -11.34
N PRO A 314 -17.59 14.30 -11.40
CA PRO A 314 -18.45 14.72 -10.30
C PRO A 314 -18.02 14.09 -8.96
N PRO A 315 -18.00 14.83 -7.84
CA PRO A 315 -17.54 14.31 -6.55
C PRO A 315 -18.23 13.02 -6.10
N GLY A 316 -19.50 12.82 -6.45
CA GLY A 316 -20.24 11.58 -6.14
C GLY A 316 -19.63 10.32 -6.76
N ASP A 317 -19.10 10.44 -7.98
CA ASP A 317 -18.43 9.31 -8.66
C ASP A 317 -17.06 9.05 -8.03
N VAL A 318 -16.33 10.10 -7.64
CA VAL A 318 -15.08 9.98 -6.87
C VAL A 318 -15.34 9.27 -5.53
N PHE A 319 -16.41 9.62 -4.82
CA PHE A 319 -16.77 8.99 -3.55
C PHE A 319 -17.09 7.50 -3.71
N THR A 320 -17.81 7.15 -4.77
CA THR A 320 -18.13 5.76 -5.09
C THR A 320 -16.87 4.96 -5.41
N ALA A 321 -15.95 5.54 -6.18
CA ALA A 321 -14.67 4.94 -6.48
C ALA A 321 -13.82 4.73 -5.21
N VAL A 322 -13.73 5.75 -4.34
CA VAL A 322 -13.03 5.64 -3.04
C VAL A 322 -13.60 4.52 -2.20
N ALA A 323 -14.93 4.41 -2.09
CA ALA A 323 -15.55 3.34 -1.31
C ALA A 323 -15.17 1.95 -1.83
N ALA A 324 -15.18 1.76 -3.15
CA ALA A 324 -14.83 0.51 -3.80
C ALA A 324 -13.34 0.15 -3.62
N GLU A 325 -12.44 1.11 -3.84
CA GLU A 325 -11.00 0.92 -3.66
C GLU A 325 -10.64 0.59 -2.21
N VAL A 326 -11.20 1.33 -1.26
CA VAL A 326 -10.99 1.10 0.17
C VAL A 326 -11.52 -0.27 0.59
N ALA A 327 -12.70 -0.68 0.13
CA ALA A 327 -13.25 -2.00 0.44
C ALA A 327 -12.36 -3.13 -0.08
N GLY A 328 -11.87 -3.01 -1.32
CA GLY A 328 -10.95 -3.97 -1.91
C GLY A 328 -9.60 -4.03 -1.22
N LEU A 329 -9.03 -2.87 -0.90
CA LEU A 329 -7.69 -2.73 -0.32
C LEU A 329 -7.60 -3.27 1.12
N PHE A 330 -8.63 -3.06 1.93
CA PHE A 330 -8.67 -3.50 3.32
C PHE A 330 -9.39 -4.85 3.50
N GLY A 331 -10.08 -5.36 2.48
CA GLY A 331 -10.86 -6.59 2.57
C GLY A 331 -11.98 -6.51 3.61
N VAL A 332 -12.50 -5.31 3.88
CA VAL A 332 -13.55 -5.07 4.87
C VAL A 332 -14.95 -5.18 4.24
N PRO A 333 -15.94 -5.70 4.98
CA PRO A 333 -17.30 -5.85 4.45
C PRO A 333 -18.05 -4.53 4.32
N HIS A 334 -17.68 -3.51 5.10
CA HIS A 334 -18.39 -2.25 5.15
C HIS A 334 -17.44 -1.07 5.03
N VAL A 335 -17.73 -0.20 4.06
CA VAL A 335 -17.12 1.12 3.92
C VAL A 335 -18.25 2.14 3.79
N ALA A 336 -18.23 3.18 4.58
CA ALA A 336 -19.20 4.27 4.54
C ALA A 336 -18.53 5.63 4.44
N LEU A 337 -19.03 6.44 3.53
CA LEU A 337 -18.66 7.84 3.40
C LEU A 337 -19.82 8.69 3.89
N PHE A 338 -19.54 9.50 4.91
CA PHE A 338 -20.51 10.39 5.54
C PHE A 338 -20.26 11.83 5.13
N ARG A 339 -21.34 12.57 4.84
CA ARG A 339 -21.35 14.03 4.79
C ARG A 339 -22.06 14.56 6.01
N TYR A 340 -21.48 15.52 6.72
CA TYR A 340 -22.13 16.18 7.83
C TYR A 340 -23.01 17.33 7.33
N GLU A 341 -24.32 17.25 7.61
CA GLU A 341 -25.28 18.26 7.19
C GLU A 341 -25.34 19.42 8.20
N ARG A 342 -25.36 19.09 9.48
CA ARG A 342 -25.37 19.97 10.62
C ARG A 342 -24.85 19.23 11.85
N GLU A 343 -24.69 19.96 12.94
CA GLU A 343 -24.31 19.33 14.19
C GLU A 343 -25.32 18.25 14.60
N GLY A 344 -24.83 17.05 14.90
CA GLY A 344 -25.63 15.90 15.30
C GLY A 344 -26.28 15.11 14.16
N LEU A 345 -26.02 15.43 12.90
CA LEU A 345 -26.58 14.72 11.75
C LEU A 345 -25.56 14.56 10.61
N GLY A 346 -25.38 13.32 10.18
CA GLY A 346 -24.66 12.97 8.96
C GLY A 346 -25.57 12.27 7.95
N THR A 347 -25.12 12.15 6.73
CA THR A 347 -25.79 11.38 5.66
C THR A 347 -24.77 10.47 5.00
N VAL A 348 -25.11 9.19 4.78
CA VAL A 348 -24.32 8.26 3.99
C VAL A 348 -24.43 8.65 2.52
N ILE A 349 -23.35 9.08 1.91
CA ILE A 349 -23.32 9.58 0.52
C ILE A 349 -22.73 8.58 -0.48
N ALA A 350 -21.89 7.66 -0.01
CA ALA A 350 -21.33 6.56 -0.77
C ALA A 350 -20.91 5.44 0.19
N GLY A 351 -20.66 4.26 -0.33
CA GLY A 351 -20.21 3.15 0.50
C GLY A 351 -19.98 1.86 -0.29
N ALA A 352 -19.61 0.80 0.43
CA ALA A 352 -19.52 -0.55 -0.08
C ALA A 352 -20.07 -1.53 0.96
N GLY A 353 -20.67 -2.63 0.50
CA GLY A 353 -21.29 -3.65 1.35
C GLY A 353 -22.72 -3.28 1.79
N GLU A 354 -23.20 -3.90 2.85
CA GLU A 354 -24.59 -3.76 3.31
C GLU A 354 -24.92 -2.35 3.81
N VAL A 355 -23.92 -1.52 4.13
CA VAL A 355 -24.10 -0.12 4.51
C VAL A 355 -24.79 0.70 3.41
N LEU A 356 -24.79 0.24 2.16
CA LEU A 356 -25.52 0.85 1.06
C LEU A 356 -27.02 0.91 1.28
N SER A 357 -27.58 0.07 2.16
CA SER A 357 -28.99 0.14 2.58
C SER A 357 -29.35 1.47 3.29
N TYR A 358 -28.32 2.17 3.78
CA TYR A 358 -28.42 3.48 4.43
C TYR A 358 -28.08 4.66 3.51
N LEU A 359 -27.81 4.42 2.23
CA LEU A 359 -27.47 5.48 1.27
C LEU A 359 -28.56 6.57 1.22
N GLY A 360 -28.16 7.83 1.34
CA GLY A 360 -29.06 8.97 1.35
C GLY A 360 -29.91 9.12 2.63
N ARG A 361 -29.78 8.22 3.59
CA ARG A 361 -30.55 8.29 4.85
C ARG A 361 -29.80 9.10 5.91
N PRO A 362 -30.56 9.82 6.78
CA PRO A 362 -29.98 10.50 7.91
C PRO A 362 -29.33 9.50 8.88
N TRP A 363 -28.10 9.81 9.28
CA TRP A 363 -27.35 9.04 10.30
C TRP A 363 -27.22 9.89 11.55
N PRO A 364 -27.86 9.52 12.67
CA PRO A 364 -27.78 10.29 13.89
C PRO A 364 -26.36 10.26 14.46
N CYS A 365 -25.83 11.44 14.76
CA CYS A 365 -24.52 11.59 15.42
C CYS A 365 -24.60 12.73 16.46
N PRO A 366 -25.48 12.61 17.49
CA PRO A 366 -25.70 13.67 18.46
C PRO A 366 -24.43 14.01 19.25
N ALA A 367 -24.37 15.26 19.72
CA ALA A 367 -23.25 15.73 20.54
C ALA A 367 -23.07 14.82 21.76
N GLY A 368 -21.83 14.38 22.01
CA GLY A 368 -21.52 13.45 23.13
C GLY A 368 -21.69 11.97 22.83
N ASP A 369 -22.18 11.59 21.65
CA ASP A 369 -22.22 10.17 21.22
C ASP A 369 -20.79 9.64 21.11
N PRO A 370 -20.46 8.47 21.73
CA PRO A 370 -19.14 7.85 21.67
C PRO A 370 -18.87 7.14 20.35
N GLY A 371 -19.85 7.03 19.47
CA GLY A 371 -19.71 6.38 18.17
C GLY A 371 -18.71 7.08 17.28
N ILE A 372 -18.13 6.33 16.33
CA ILE A 372 -17.06 6.82 15.48
C ILE A 372 -17.43 8.07 14.67
N VAL A 373 -18.63 8.08 14.05
CA VAL A 373 -19.11 9.17 13.18
C VAL A 373 -19.24 10.49 13.95
N ALA A 374 -19.89 10.46 15.13
CA ALA A 374 -20.04 11.64 15.98
C ALA A 374 -18.70 12.13 16.55
N SER A 375 -17.82 11.22 16.91
CA SER A 375 -16.50 11.56 17.42
C SER A 375 -15.62 12.22 16.36
N LEU A 376 -15.62 11.71 15.12
CA LEU A 376 -14.91 12.33 13.99
C LEU A 376 -15.43 13.74 13.68
N GLN A 377 -16.76 13.96 13.73
CA GLN A 377 -17.35 15.28 13.55
C GLN A 377 -16.86 16.27 14.61
N ARG A 378 -16.85 15.84 15.86
CA ARG A 378 -16.51 16.69 17.01
C ARG A 378 -15.03 17.00 17.10
N THR A 379 -14.17 16.00 16.89
CA THR A 379 -12.73 16.12 17.14
C THR A 379 -11.92 16.53 15.90
N GLY A 380 -12.43 16.21 14.71
CA GLY A 380 -11.67 16.36 13.47
C GLY A 380 -10.39 15.49 13.43
N GLN A 381 -10.32 14.45 14.27
CA GLN A 381 -9.15 13.58 14.37
C GLN A 381 -9.49 12.14 13.97
N PRO A 382 -8.57 11.41 13.33
CA PRO A 382 -8.73 10.00 13.06
C PRO A 382 -9.04 9.21 14.33
N LEU A 383 -9.91 8.22 14.23
CA LEU A 383 -10.35 7.40 15.37
C LEU A 383 -10.48 5.95 14.97
N ARG A 384 -10.08 5.05 15.90
CA ARG A 384 -10.25 3.61 15.81
C ARG A 384 -11.01 3.10 17.04
N ILE A 385 -11.94 2.19 16.83
CA ILE A 385 -12.69 1.48 17.86
C ILE A 385 -12.55 -0.01 17.59
N ASP A 386 -11.83 -0.72 18.44
CA ASP A 386 -11.54 -2.14 18.27
C ASP A 386 -12.64 -3.05 18.83
N ASP A 387 -13.52 -2.51 19.69
CA ASP A 387 -14.67 -3.23 20.24
C ASP A 387 -15.86 -2.29 20.36
N TYR A 388 -16.91 -2.56 19.59
CA TYR A 388 -18.18 -1.85 19.65
C TYR A 388 -19.16 -2.38 20.70
N THR A 389 -18.88 -3.53 21.34
CA THR A 389 -19.77 -4.15 22.32
C THR A 389 -20.19 -3.23 23.46
N PRO A 390 -19.29 -2.43 24.07
CA PRO A 390 -19.65 -1.53 25.16
C PRO A 390 -20.38 -0.26 24.71
N ILE A 391 -20.39 0.05 23.40
CA ILE A 391 -20.93 1.31 22.87
C ILE A 391 -22.46 1.21 22.78
N ARG A 392 -23.12 1.95 23.65
CA ARG A 392 -24.58 2.11 23.65
C ARG A 392 -24.90 3.55 23.20
N ASN A 393 -25.31 3.68 21.95
CA ASN A 393 -25.54 4.98 21.33
C ASN A 393 -26.74 4.93 20.36
N ALA A 394 -27.02 6.07 19.72
CA ALA A 394 -28.12 6.22 18.75
C ALA A 394 -28.01 5.23 17.56
N ILE A 395 -26.80 4.79 17.22
CA ILE A 395 -26.53 3.87 16.10
C ILE A 395 -26.39 2.39 16.54
N ALA A 396 -26.64 2.07 17.80
CA ALA A 396 -26.52 0.69 18.28
C ALA A 396 -27.45 -0.29 17.53
N GLY A 397 -28.57 0.18 16.98
CA GLY A 397 -29.45 -0.60 16.09
C GLY A 397 -28.76 -0.90 14.76
N PRO A 398 -28.48 0.13 13.94
CA PRO A 398 -27.76 -0.04 12.67
C PRO A 398 -26.42 -0.78 12.80
N ALA A 399 -25.64 -0.52 13.84
CA ALA A 399 -24.38 -1.21 14.07
C ALA A 399 -24.56 -2.72 14.29
N ARG A 400 -25.62 -3.14 14.98
CA ARG A 400 -25.95 -4.56 15.17
C ARG A 400 -26.51 -5.20 13.91
N GLU A 401 -27.37 -4.49 13.16
CA GLU A 401 -27.88 -4.98 11.88
C GLU A 401 -26.77 -5.25 10.87
N LEU A 402 -25.71 -4.42 10.88
CA LEU A 402 -24.55 -4.54 10.03
C LEU A 402 -23.42 -5.39 10.62
N ASP A 403 -23.64 -6.07 11.76
CA ASP A 403 -22.63 -6.87 12.49
C ASP A 403 -21.31 -6.09 12.71
N ILE A 404 -21.38 -4.80 13.08
CA ILE A 404 -20.18 -3.99 13.32
C ILE A 404 -19.60 -4.31 14.69
N GLY A 405 -18.47 -5.01 14.70
CA GLY A 405 -17.68 -5.31 15.88
C GLY A 405 -16.52 -4.34 16.12
N MET A 406 -15.97 -3.81 15.05
CA MET A 406 -14.86 -2.85 15.06
C MET A 406 -14.98 -1.88 13.91
N ALA A 407 -14.42 -0.66 14.08
CA ALA A 407 -14.40 0.35 13.04
C ALA A 407 -13.16 1.27 13.15
N ALA A 408 -12.74 1.81 12.02
CA ALA A 408 -11.74 2.87 11.94
C ALA A 408 -12.24 3.93 10.98
N GLY A 409 -11.95 5.21 11.27
CA GLY A 409 -12.41 6.30 10.42
C GLY A 409 -11.48 7.50 10.45
N VAL A 410 -11.51 8.24 9.35
CA VAL A 410 -10.72 9.45 9.13
C VAL A 410 -11.65 10.57 8.67
N PRO A 411 -11.54 11.80 9.22
CA PRO A 411 -12.33 12.92 8.77
C PRO A 411 -11.91 13.42 7.40
N VAL A 412 -12.86 13.87 6.59
CA VAL A 412 -12.62 14.62 5.36
C VAL A 412 -12.66 16.11 5.70
N ILE A 413 -11.52 16.78 5.59
CA ILE A 413 -11.35 18.19 5.95
C ILE A 413 -11.25 19.01 4.67
N VAL A 414 -12.21 19.90 4.44
CA VAL A 414 -12.24 20.81 3.30
C VAL A 414 -12.15 22.24 3.82
N SER A 415 -11.17 23.00 3.35
CA SER A 415 -10.93 24.40 3.76
C SER A 415 -10.88 24.60 5.28
N GLY A 416 -10.27 23.65 6.01
CA GLY A 416 -10.10 23.69 7.47
C GLY A 416 -11.35 23.31 8.27
N ARG A 417 -12.42 22.85 7.62
CA ARG A 417 -13.67 22.40 8.27
C ARG A 417 -13.89 20.92 8.03
N VAL A 418 -14.38 20.21 9.04
CA VAL A 418 -14.79 18.81 8.90
C VAL A 418 -16.04 18.77 8.03
N TRP A 419 -15.88 18.35 6.79
CA TRP A 419 -16.95 18.22 5.80
C TRP A 419 -17.68 16.89 5.92
N GLY A 420 -16.93 15.82 6.20
CA GLY A 420 -17.45 14.46 6.26
C GLY A 420 -16.44 13.50 6.89
N ALA A 421 -16.64 12.21 6.70
CA ALA A 421 -15.75 11.17 7.15
C ALA A 421 -15.79 9.92 6.26
N VAL A 422 -14.67 9.19 6.18
CA VAL A 422 -14.59 7.83 5.65
C VAL A 422 -14.47 6.88 6.83
N VAL A 423 -15.31 5.87 6.89
CA VAL A 423 -15.33 4.86 7.95
C VAL A 423 -15.30 3.48 7.33
N VAL A 424 -14.39 2.64 7.79
CA VAL A 424 -14.33 1.20 7.51
C VAL A 424 -14.78 0.43 8.74
N ALA A 425 -15.52 -0.65 8.53
CA ALA A 425 -16.01 -1.46 9.64
C ALA A 425 -15.99 -2.96 9.28
N ALA A 426 -15.82 -3.79 10.33
CA ALA A 426 -15.81 -5.22 10.22
C ALA A 426 -16.54 -5.86 11.40
N GLY A 427 -17.04 -7.10 11.20
CA GLY A 427 -17.77 -7.86 12.21
C GLY A 427 -16.88 -8.47 13.28
N TYR A 428 -17.50 -8.94 14.35
CA TYR A 428 -16.84 -9.57 15.52
C TYR A 428 -16.04 -10.83 15.18
N GLN A 429 -16.42 -11.56 14.13
CA GLN A 429 -15.77 -12.80 13.69
C GLN A 429 -14.54 -12.56 12.77
N ARG A 430 -14.24 -11.30 12.44
CA ARG A 430 -13.16 -10.94 11.53
C ARG A 430 -11.86 -10.67 12.29
N PRO A 431 -10.69 -10.86 11.65
CA PRO A 431 -9.42 -10.39 12.19
C PRO A 431 -9.47 -8.90 12.50
N PRO A 432 -8.72 -8.42 13.50
CA PRO A 432 -8.64 -7.00 13.81
C PRO A 432 -8.13 -6.21 12.59
N LEU A 433 -8.65 -4.98 12.43
CA LEU A 433 -8.18 -4.08 11.38
C LEU A 433 -6.66 -3.86 11.51
N PRO A 434 -5.89 -3.78 10.40
CA PRO A 434 -4.46 -3.48 10.43
C PRO A 434 -4.14 -2.22 11.24
N ALA A 435 -2.97 -2.17 11.87
CA ALA A 435 -2.58 -1.04 12.71
C ALA A 435 -2.44 0.27 11.92
N ASP A 436 -2.05 0.17 10.65
CA ASP A 436 -1.84 1.26 9.70
C ASP A 436 -3.12 1.72 8.97
N THR A 437 -4.29 1.17 9.32
CA THR A 437 -5.57 1.47 8.65
C THR A 437 -5.87 2.97 8.58
N LEU A 438 -5.62 3.73 9.66
CA LEU A 438 -5.91 5.16 9.70
C LEU A 438 -4.99 5.95 8.75
N ASP A 439 -3.70 5.64 8.75
CA ASP A 439 -2.71 6.32 7.90
C ASP A 439 -3.01 6.09 6.41
N ARG A 440 -3.37 4.86 6.06
CA ARG A 440 -3.73 4.50 4.68
C ARG A 440 -5.05 5.12 4.22
N LEU A 441 -6.04 5.26 5.11
CA LEU A 441 -7.29 5.97 4.80
C LEU A 441 -7.09 7.46 4.57
N ALA A 442 -6.08 8.08 5.23
CA ALA A 442 -5.81 9.50 5.12
C ALA A 442 -5.55 9.95 3.68
N GLY A 443 -4.79 9.18 2.90
CA GLY A 443 -4.54 9.48 1.49
C GLY A 443 -5.81 9.58 0.63
N PHE A 444 -6.79 8.73 0.89
CA PHE A 444 -8.08 8.78 0.19
C PHE A 444 -8.93 9.98 0.61
N THR A 445 -8.91 10.36 1.90
CA THR A 445 -9.65 11.52 2.38
C THR A 445 -9.08 12.84 1.86
N GLU A 446 -7.77 12.93 1.63
CA GLU A 446 -7.13 14.10 0.98
C GLU A 446 -7.56 14.25 -0.48
N LEU A 447 -7.61 13.14 -1.24
CA LEU A 447 -8.12 13.18 -2.62
C LEU A 447 -9.59 13.56 -2.68
N MET A 448 -10.43 13.06 -1.76
CA MET A 448 -11.83 13.48 -1.64
C MET A 448 -11.94 14.96 -1.33
N ALA A 449 -11.19 15.45 -0.35
CA ALA A 449 -11.18 16.87 0.00
C ALA A 449 -10.79 17.75 -1.21
N THR A 450 -9.81 17.31 -1.99
CA THR A 450 -9.40 17.98 -3.23
C THR A 450 -10.52 17.97 -4.27
N ALA A 451 -11.20 16.85 -4.48
CA ALA A 451 -12.33 16.75 -5.41
C ALA A 451 -13.46 17.69 -5.04
N ILE A 452 -13.81 17.77 -3.74
CA ILE A 452 -14.84 18.65 -3.21
C ILE A 452 -14.43 20.11 -3.42
N ALA A 453 -13.21 20.49 -3.01
CA ALA A 453 -12.70 21.85 -3.15
C ALA A 453 -12.65 22.31 -4.62
N ASN A 454 -12.25 21.44 -5.53
CA ASN A 454 -12.25 21.72 -6.96
C ASN A 454 -13.67 21.92 -7.52
N SER A 455 -14.62 21.09 -7.07
CA SER A 455 -16.03 21.23 -7.46
C SER A 455 -16.65 22.53 -6.95
N ASP A 456 -16.40 22.85 -5.68
CA ASP A 456 -16.88 24.11 -5.07
C ASP A 456 -16.26 25.34 -5.77
N ALA A 457 -14.96 25.31 -6.03
CA ALA A 457 -14.27 26.38 -6.76
C ALA A 457 -14.81 26.56 -8.18
N ARG A 458 -15.08 25.46 -8.88
CA ARG A 458 -15.66 25.50 -10.23
C ARG A 458 -17.05 26.11 -10.23
N THR A 459 -17.92 25.68 -9.31
CA THR A 459 -19.26 26.24 -9.14
C THR A 459 -19.20 27.74 -8.86
N GLU A 460 -18.28 28.19 -8.03
CA GLU A 460 -18.07 29.60 -7.72
C GLU A 460 -17.55 30.39 -8.93
N ILE A 461 -16.61 29.82 -9.71
CA ILE A 461 -16.14 30.46 -10.95
C ILE A 461 -17.26 30.54 -11.98
N GLU A 462 -18.06 29.51 -12.16
CA GLU A 462 -19.22 29.52 -13.06
C GLU A 462 -20.23 30.58 -12.63
N ARG A 463 -20.55 30.69 -11.33
CA ARG A 463 -21.42 31.68 -10.75
C ARG A 463 -20.91 33.13 -10.98
N LEU A 464 -19.60 33.35 -10.73
CA LEU A 464 -18.98 34.65 -10.97
C LEU A 464 -18.97 35.01 -12.46
N GLY A 465 -18.74 34.02 -13.33
CA GLY A 465 -18.78 34.17 -14.78
C GLY A 465 -20.18 34.59 -15.28
N GLU A 466 -21.24 33.98 -14.76
CA GLU A 466 -22.64 34.33 -15.09
C GLU A 466 -22.99 35.74 -14.64
N GLU A 467 -22.55 36.13 -13.42
CA GLU A 467 -22.77 37.47 -12.88
C GLU A 467 -22.03 38.51 -13.73
N GLN A 468 -20.78 38.31 -14.07
CA GLN A 468 -20.03 39.21 -14.96
C GLN A 468 -20.66 39.31 -16.36
N ALA A 469 -21.09 38.21 -16.93
CA ALA A 469 -21.75 38.21 -18.21
C ALA A 469 -23.07 38.98 -18.20
N ALA A 470 -23.87 38.88 -17.11
CA ALA A 470 -25.11 39.62 -16.95
C ALA A 470 -24.85 41.14 -16.84
N LEU A 471 -23.89 41.54 -15.99
CA LEU A 471 -23.50 42.97 -15.87
C LEU A 471 -23.01 43.51 -17.21
N GLN A 472 -22.22 42.74 -17.97
CA GLN A 472 -21.73 43.14 -19.27
C GLN A 472 -22.85 43.30 -20.32
N ARG A 473 -23.90 42.44 -20.29
CA ARG A 473 -25.07 42.58 -21.16
C ARG A 473 -25.80 43.89 -20.88
N VAL A 474 -26.05 44.22 -19.61
CA VAL A 474 -26.67 45.46 -19.20
C VAL A 474 -25.81 46.66 -19.58
N ALA A 475 -24.51 46.65 -19.27
CA ALA A 475 -23.56 47.71 -19.63
C ALA A 475 -23.52 47.98 -21.14
N THR A 476 -23.63 46.93 -21.95
CA THR A 476 -23.67 47.05 -23.42
C THR A 476 -24.93 47.78 -23.89
N LEU A 477 -26.10 47.52 -23.28
CA LEU A 477 -27.31 48.23 -23.57
C LEU A 477 -27.19 49.72 -23.20
N VAL A 478 -26.64 50.04 -22.03
CA VAL A 478 -26.38 51.40 -21.60
C VAL A 478 -25.41 52.12 -22.55
N ALA A 479 -24.32 51.50 -22.94
CA ALA A 479 -23.32 52.04 -23.86
C ALA A 479 -23.88 52.32 -25.27
N ARG A 480 -24.78 51.46 -25.76
CA ARG A 480 -25.47 51.66 -27.06
C ARG A 480 -26.54 52.76 -27.01
N GLY A 481 -26.87 53.25 -25.83
CA GLY A 481 -27.91 54.24 -25.66
C GLY A 481 -29.31 53.66 -25.90
N ALA A 482 -29.54 52.42 -25.52
CA ALA A 482 -30.86 51.80 -25.57
C ALA A 482 -31.88 52.58 -24.78
N ALA A 483 -33.19 52.43 -25.10
CA ALA A 483 -34.25 53.07 -24.35
C ALA A 483 -34.19 52.67 -22.87
N THR A 484 -34.48 53.61 -21.97
CA THR A 484 -34.38 53.40 -20.51
C THR A 484 -35.26 52.24 -20.06
N GLU A 485 -36.44 52.07 -20.66
CA GLU A 485 -37.37 50.98 -20.39
C GLU A 485 -36.78 49.62 -20.77
N GLU A 486 -36.00 49.54 -21.85
CA GLU A 486 -35.29 48.34 -22.26
C GLU A 486 -34.19 47.97 -21.28
N VAL A 487 -33.44 48.95 -20.79
CA VAL A 487 -32.40 48.76 -19.76
C VAL A 487 -33.03 48.27 -18.44
N PHE A 488 -34.15 48.87 -18.02
CA PHE A 488 -34.90 48.46 -16.82
C PHE A 488 -35.39 47.02 -16.92
N ALA A 489 -35.96 46.63 -18.04
CA ALA A 489 -36.43 45.27 -18.30
C ALA A 489 -35.30 44.26 -18.33
N ALA A 490 -34.13 44.64 -18.91
CA ALA A 490 -32.94 43.83 -18.89
C ALA A 490 -32.40 43.62 -17.47
N VAL A 491 -32.27 44.68 -16.66
CA VAL A 491 -31.80 44.57 -15.28
C VAL A 491 -32.72 43.66 -14.46
N ALA A 492 -34.06 43.86 -14.54
CA ALA A 492 -34.98 43.00 -13.81
C ALA A 492 -34.82 41.53 -14.14
N ARG A 493 -34.60 41.22 -15.43
CA ARG A 493 -34.38 39.83 -15.89
C ARG A 493 -33.03 39.26 -15.47
N GLU A 494 -31.95 40.01 -15.70
CA GLU A 494 -30.59 39.55 -15.38
C GLU A 494 -30.39 39.36 -13.87
N VAL A 495 -30.88 40.30 -13.06
CA VAL A 495 -30.82 40.21 -11.60
C VAL A 495 -31.57 38.96 -11.09
N SER A 496 -32.78 38.72 -11.62
CA SER A 496 -33.55 37.51 -11.28
C SER A 496 -32.82 36.25 -11.70
N GLY A 497 -32.28 36.19 -12.91
CA GLY A 497 -31.54 35.05 -13.46
C GLY A 497 -30.29 34.72 -12.68
N VAL A 498 -29.42 35.72 -12.45
CA VAL A 498 -28.15 35.56 -11.74
C VAL A 498 -28.33 35.18 -10.27
N MET A 499 -29.36 35.74 -9.62
CA MET A 499 -29.63 35.45 -8.21
C MET A 499 -30.55 34.23 -8.01
N HIS A 500 -31.05 33.64 -9.09
CA HIS A 500 -32.02 32.52 -9.06
C HIS A 500 -33.24 32.84 -8.19
N LEU A 501 -33.71 34.11 -8.26
CA LEU A 501 -34.83 34.55 -7.47
C LEU A 501 -36.09 34.73 -8.35
N PRO A 502 -37.26 34.29 -7.88
CA PRO A 502 -38.46 34.21 -8.71
C PRO A 502 -39.06 35.58 -9.06
N VAL A 503 -38.64 36.66 -8.38
CA VAL A 503 -39.19 37.99 -8.58
C VAL A 503 -38.12 39.06 -8.51
N ALA A 504 -38.10 39.97 -9.52
CA ALA A 504 -37.30 41.20 -9.51
C ALA A 504 -38.10 42.37 -10.08
N ALA A 505 -37.90 43.57 -9.54
CA ALA A 505 -38.57 44.79 -10.04
C ALA A 505 -37.65 46.00 -9.93
N VAL A 506 -37.75 46.90 -10.91
CA VAL A 506 -37.17 48.25 -10.91
C VAL A 506 -38.31 49.22 -10.60
N GLN A 507 -38.15 50.03 -9.58
CA GLN A 507 -39.16 50.95 -9.10
C GLN A 507 -38.58 52.34 -9.01
N ARG A 508 -39.42 53.41 -9.38
CA ARG A 508 -39.07 54.78 -9.26
C ARG A 508 -39.86 55.40 -8.07
N TYR A 509 -39.23 56.23 -7.26
CA TYR A 509 -39.94 57.04 -6.28
C TYR A 509 -40.65 58.19 -6.96
N GLU A 510 -41.91 58.39 -6.61
CA GLU A 510 -42.68 59.54 -7.11
C GLU A 510 -42.43 60.79 -6.26
N ASP A 511 -42.70 61.97 -6.86
CA ASP A 511 -42.50 63.29 -6.22
C ASP A 511 -43.42 63.55 -5.02
N ASP A 512 -44.48 62.72 -4.88
CA ASP A 512 -45.37 62.76 -3.73
C ASP A 512 -44.72 62.37 -2.41
N GLY A 513 -43.55 61.73 -2.49
CA GLY A 513 -42.81 61.26 -1.33
C GLY A 513 -43.43 60.06 -0.60
N GLU A 514 -44.49 59.48 -1.13
CA GLU A 514 -45.25 58.39 -0.49
C GLU A 514 -45.43 57.15 -1.37
N THR A 515 -45.23 57.28 -2.70
CA THR A 515 -45.49 56.21 -3.63
C THR A 515 -44.24 55.82 -4.47
N THR A 516 -44.17 54.55 -4.93
CA THR A 516 -43.26 54.08 -5.96
C THR A 516 -44.07 53.59 -7.16
N THR A 517 -43.50 53.75 -8.36
CA THR A 517 -44.03 53.16 -9.60
C THR A 517 -43.13 52.12 -10.12
N VAL A 518 -43.67 50.95 -10.45
CA VAL A 518 -42.94 49.86 -11.09
C VAL A 518 -42.59 50.21 -12.53
N MET A 519 -41.35 50.40 -12.85
CA MET A 519 -40.89 50.76 -14.18
C MET A 519 -40.65 49.49 -15.04
N ALA A 520 -40.09 48.41 -14.43
CA ALA A 520 -39.95 47.11 -15.05
C ALA A 520 -40.05 46.02 -14.01
N ALA A 521 -40.46 44.85 -14.43
CA ALA A 521 -40.59 43.69 -13.54
C ALA A 521 -40.34 42.40 -14.31
N TRP A 522 -39.76 41.42 -13.60
CA TRP A 522 -39.60 40.06 -14.10
C TRP A 522 -40.06 39.06 -13.04
N SER A 523 -40.73 38.02 -13.47
CA SER A 523 -41.14 36.91 -12.60
C SER A 523 -41.33 35.65 -13.42
N ASP A 524 -41.08 34.49 -12.85
CA ASP A 524 -41.34 33.14 -13.39
C ASP A 524 -42.86 32.82 -13.46
N ARG A 525 -43.68 33.63 -12.79
CA ARG A 525 -45.14 33.57 -12.75
C ARG A 525 -45.72 34.96 -13.13
N PRO A 526 -47.01 35.09 -13.36
CA PRO A 526 -47.59 36.41 -13.58
C PRO A 526 -47.14 37.36 -12.46
N HIS A 527 -46.42 38.44 -12.85
CA HIS A 527 -45.83 39.34 -11.89
C HIS A 527 -46.92 40.05 -11.06
N PRO A 528 -46.82 40.03 -9.74
CA PRO A 528 -47.83 40.60 -8.85
C PRO A 528 -47.97 42.11 -8.97
N PHE A 529 -46.93 42.77 -9.46
CA PHE A 529 -46.89 44.22 -9.68
C PHE A 529 -46.40 44.51 -11.11
N PRO A 530 -47.24 44.46 -12.14
CA PRO A 530 -46.84 44.76 -13.50
C PRO A 530 -46.29 46.17 -13.68
N PRO A 531 -45.52 46.48 -14.71
CA PRO A 531 -45.07 47.83 -15.03
C PRO A 531 -46.23 48.82 -15.05
N GLY A 532 -46.00 50.00 -14.47
CA GLY A 532 -47.04 51.07 -14.27
C GLY A 532 -47.80 50.97 -12.92
N THR A 533 -47.62 49.85 -12.19
CA THR A 533 -48.28 49.74 -10.87
C THR A 533 -47.69 50.75 -9.89
N ARG A 534 -48.54 51.59 -9.30
CA ARG A 534 -48.17 52.48 -8.20
C ARG A 534 -48.50 51.83 -6.85
N SER A 535 -47.56 51.90 -5.94
CA SER A 535 -47.71 51.33 -4.61
C SER A 535 -47.20 52.26 -3.53
N PRO A 536 -47.95 52.44 -2.45
CA PRO A 536 -47.49 53.24 -1.32
C PRO A 536 -46.36 52.52 -0.58
N TYR A 537 -45.40 53.26 -0.07
CA TYR A 537 -44.37 52.75 0.82
C TYR A 537 -44.37 53.45 2.16
N HIS A 538 -44.03 52.76 3.21
CA HIS A 538 -43.89 53.33 4.55
C HIS A 538 -42.43 53.61 4.88
N ALA A 539 -42.18 54.70 5.61
CA ALA A 539 -40.85 55.10 6.06
C ALA A 539 -40.14 54.03 6.80
N SER A 540 -40.80 53.17 7.58
CA SER A 540 -40.27 52.03 8.30
C SER A 540 -40.18 50.75 7.46
N GLY A 541 -40.72 50.73 6.26
CA GLY A 541 -40.64 49.62 5.31
C GLY A 541 -39.33 49.61 4.56
N LEU A 542 -39.08 48.55 3.70
CA LEU A 542 -37.89 48.44 2.88
C LEU A 542 -37.68 49.67 2.00
N GLY A 543 -38.72 50.07 1.20
CA GLY A 543 -38.62 51.20 0.30
C GLY A 543 -38.32 52.50 1.01
N GLY A 544 -38.96 52.76 2.16
CA GLY A 544 -38.69 53.96 2.94
C GLY A 544 -37.31 54.05 3.53
N ARG A 545 -36.79 52.92 4.05
CA ARG A 545 -35.44 52.84 4.57
C ARG A 545 -34.40 53.06 3.47
N VAL A 546 -34.57 52.43 2.32
CA VAL A 546 -33.65 52.57 1.17
C VAL A 546 -33.64 54.05 0.72
N ARG A 547 -34.80 54.73 0.63
CA ARG A 547 -34.87 56.13 0.26
C ARG A 547 -34.18 57.06 1.28
N GLN A 548 -34.42 56.81 2.59
CA GLN A 548 -33.88 57.69 3.65
C GLN A 548 -32.35 57.47 3.83
N THR A 549 -31.86 56.27 3.68
CA THR A 549 -30.44 55.94 3.97
C THR A 549 -29.55 55.93 2.75
N GLY A 550 -30.11 55.86 1.55
CA GLY A 550 -29.34 55.63 0.33
C GLY A 550 -28.56 54.31 0.34
N ARG A 551 -28.97 53.33 1.18
CA ARG A 551 -28.30 52.05 1.34
C ARG A 551 -29.22 50.90 1.05
N ALA A 552 -28.66 49.84 0.53
CA ALA A 552 -29.36 48.57 0.34
C ALA A 552 -29.82 47.98 1.67
N GLY A 553 -30.91 47.23 1.65
CA GLY A 553 -31.45 46.58 2.85
C GLY A 553 -32.33 45.38 2.51
N ARG A 554 -32.63 44.56 3.52
CA ARG A 554 -33.52 43.41 3.40
C ARG A 554 -34.61 43.35 4.48
N VAL A 555 -35.64 42.60 4.16
CA VAL A 555 -36.66 42.13 5.11
C VAL A 555 -36.61 40.61 5.04
N VAL A 556 -36.23 39.98 6.15
CA VAL A 556 -35.97 38.54 6.21
C VAL A 556 -37.26 37.72 6.20
N ASP A 557 -38.32 38.26 6.82
CA ASP A 557 -39.59 37.53 6.96
C ASP A 557 -40.78 38.50 6.93
N TYR A 558 -41.59 38.44 5.86
CA TYR A 558 -42.80 39.20 5.73
C TYR A 558 -44.00 38.60 6.48
N SER A 559 -43.93 37.35 6.93
CA SER A 559 -45.01 36.72 7.69
C SER A 559 -45.30 37.44 9.01
N ARG A 560 -44.27 38.05 9.61
CA ARG A 560 -44.31 38.77 10.88
C ARG A 560 -44.46 40.28 10.76
N ARG A 561 -44.50 40.85 9.54
CA ARG A 561 -44.60 42.29 9.31
C ARG A 561 -46.06 42.75 9.22
N ARG A 562 -46.34 44.01 9.62
CA ARG A 562 -47.60 44.62 9.51
C ARG A 562 -47.58 45.78 8.45
N GLY A 563 -48.71 46.08 7.84
CA GLY A 563 -48.85 47.11 6.80
C GLY A 563 -49.38 46.53 5.49
N ALA A 564 -49.92 47.44 4.63
CA ALA A 564 -50.60 47.06 3.39
C ALA A 564 -49.71 46.22 2.44
N PHE A 565 -48.44 46.58 2.29
CA PHE A 565 -47.48 45.79 1.49
C PHE A 565 -47.22 44.42 2.09
N ALA A 566 -47.12 44.30 3.42
CA ALA A 566 -46.88 43.01 4.07
C ALA A 566 -48.09 42.08 3.91
N VAL A 567 -49.29 42.56 3.88
CA VAL A 567 -50.52 41.81 3.55
C VAL A 567 -50.38 41.24 2.12
N LYS A 568 -50.08 42.13 1.17
CA LYS A 568 -49.96 41.79 -0.23
C LYS A 568 -48.75 40.79 -0.49
N ALA A 569 -47.62 41.03 0.17
CA ALA A 569 -46.47 40.13 0.09
C ALA A 569 -46.84 38.72 0.54
N ARG A 570 -47.61 38.55 1.64
CA ARG A 570 -48.09 37.24 2.11
C ARG A 570 -49.07 36.59 1.12
N GLU A 571 -50.02 37.37 0.55
CA GLU A 571 -50.93 36.87 -0.48
C GLU A 571 -50.20 36.33 -1.70
N LEU A 572 -49.03 36.90 -2.00
CA LEU A 572 -48.17 36.53 -3.12
C LEU A 572 -47.12 35.47 -2.75
N GLY A 573 -47.13 34.98 -1.52
CA GLY A 573 -46.19 34.02 -1.03
C GLY A 573 -44.75 34.52 -0.90
N LEU A 574 -44.53 35.85 -0.87
CA LEU A 574 -43.17 36.40 -0.72
C LEU A 574 -42.69 36.22 0.72
N HIS A 575 -41.62 35.49 0.90
CA HIS A 575 -41.03 35.22 2.20
C HIS A 575 -40.07 36.35 2.62
N SER A 576 -39.08 36.65 1.78
CA SER A 576 -38.05 37.65 2.03
C SER A 576 -37.84 38.56 0.81
N VAL A 577 -37.47 39.83 1.05
CA VAL A 577 -37.24 40.82 -0.01
C VAL A 577 -35.98 41.62 0.32
N ALA A 578 -35.12 41.85 -0.66
CA ALA A 578 -34.02 42.81 -0.60
C ALA A 578 -34.24 43.95 -1.62
N GLY A 579 -33.65 45.10 -1.36
CA GLY A 579 -33.68 46.22 -2.28
C GLY A 579 -32.43 47.09 -2.18
N ALA A 580 -31.94 47.57 -3.32
CA ALA A 580 -30.83 48.49 -3.42
C ALA A 580 -31.26 49.80 -4.11
N PRO A 581 -30.72 50.98 -3.70
CA PRO A 581 -31.06 52.27 -4.27
C PRO A 581 -30.46 52.41 -5.68
N ILE A 582 -31.21 53.07 -6.56
CA ILE A 582 -30.71 53.60 -7.82
C ILE A 582 -30.39 55.08 -7.56
N ILE A 583 -29.13 55.46 -7.60
CA ILE A 583 -28.63 56.79 -7.35
C ILE A 583 -28.35 57.48 -8.70
N VAL A 584 -28.94 58.66 -8.90
CA VAL A 584 -28.72 59.49 -10.09
C VAL A 584 -28.34 60.89 -9.60
N ASP A 585 -27.18 61.37 -10.03
CA ASP A 585 -26.68 62.74 -9.65
C ASP A 585 -26.61 62.97 -8.13
N GLY A 586 -26.47 61.90 -7.32
CA GLY A 586 -26.39 61.97 -5.86
C GLY A 586 -27.76 61.78 -5.14
N ASP A 587 -28.85 61.79 -5.86
CA ASP A 587 -30.21 61.61 -5.30
C ASP A 587 -30.70 60.16 -5.52
N VAL A 588 -31.50 59.66 -4.57
CA VAL A 588 -32.11 58.33 -4.68
C VAL A 588 -33.34 58.43 -5.61
N TRP A 589 -33.10 58.08 -6.89
CA TRP A 589 -34.14 58.10 -7.94
C TRP A 589 -35.16 56.97 -7.79
N GLY A 590 -34.72 55.78 -7.39
CA GLY A 590 -35.54 54.59 -7.31
C GLY A 590 -34.87 53.47 -6.54
N LEU A 591 -35.38 52.27 -6.71
CA LEU A 591 -34.79 51.08 -6.13
C LEU A 591 -34.99 49.84 -7.03
N VAL A 592 -34.05 48.90 -6.99
CA VAL A 592 -34.22 47.55 -7.50
C VAL A 592 -34.58 46.66 -6.34
N THR A 593 -35.59 45.82 -6.49
CA THR A 593 -35.99 44.82 -5.48
C THR A 593 -35.99 43.43 -6.04
N VAL A 594 -35.61 42.46 -5.19
CA VAL A 594 -35.71 41.01 -5.45
C VAL A 594 -36.46 40.36 -4.29
N ALA A 595 -37.16 39.27 -4.58
CA ALA A 595 -37.89 38.54 -3.57
C ALA A 595 -37.78 37.04 -3.73
N SER A 596 -37.74 36.31 -2.58
CA SER A 596 -37.81 34.88 -2.49
C SER A 596 -39.18 34.43 -2.00
N THR A 597 -39.65 33.28 -2.53
CA THR A 597 -40.87 32.58 -2.08
C THR A 597 -40.58 31.45 -1.11
N ASP A 598 -39.37 30.87 -1.16
CA ASP A 598 -39.06 29.58 -0.54
C ASP A 598 -38.13 29.70 0.69
N GLY A 599 -37.90 30.92 1.21
CA GLY A 599 -37.04 31.11 2.38
C GLY A 599 -36.25 32.40 2.39
N PRO A 600 -35.18 32.48 3.20
CA PRO A 600 -34.33 33.64 3.27
C PRO A 600 -33.55 33.85 1.96
N LEU A 601 -33.30 35.11 1.64
CA LEU A 601 -32.47 35.49 0.51
C LEU A 601 -31.02 35.04 0.72
N PRO A 602 -30.29 34.71 -0.35
CA PRO A 602 -28.85 34.40 -0.29
C PRO A 602 -28.05 35.51 0.40
N ASP A 603 -26.94 35.13 1.01
CA ASP A 603 -25.96 36.08 1.54
C ASP A 603 -25.43 36.99 0.42
N ARG A 604 -25.06 38.24 0.78
CA ARG A 604 -24.54 39.24 -0.17
C ARG A 604 -25.53 39.66 -1.30
N THR A 605 -26.83 39.35 -1.19
CA THR A 605 -27.82 39.78 -2.19
C THR A 605 -27.82 41.30 -2.36
N GLU A 606 -27.67 42.09 -1.28
CA GLU A 606 -27.62 43.54 -1.32
C GLU A 606 -26.42 44.09 -2.06
N ASP A 607 -25.22 43.51 -1.85
CA ASP A 607 -23.98 43.93 -2.51
C ASP A 607 -24.10 43.73 -4.02
N ARG A 608 -24.61 42.54 -4.42
CA ARG A 608 -24.82 42.19 -5.82
C ARG A 608 -25.88 43.10 -6.51
N LEU A 609 -26.95 43.44 -5.80
CA LEU A 609 -27.94 44.41 -6.33
C LEU A 609 -27.30 45.77 -6.56
N ALA A 610 -26.38 46.23 -5.70
CA ALA A 610 -25.74 47.53 -5.81
C ALA A 610 -24.98 47.68 -7.15
N GLU A 611 -24.30 46.64 -7.63
CA GLU A 611 -23.58 46.66 -8.92
C GLU A 611 -24.51 46.92 -10.10
N PHE A 612 -25.68 46.30 -10.12
CA PHE A 612 -26.68 46.52 -11.16
C PHE A 612 -27.35 47.92 -11.04
N THR A 613 -27.54 48.46 -9.83
CA THR A 613 -28.15 49.78 -9.63
C THR A 613 -27.21 50.90 -10.06
N GLU A 614 -25.90 50.77 -10.00
CA GLU A 614 -24.92 51.72 -10.56
C GLU A 614 -25.09 51.85 -12.09
N LEU A 615 -25.24 50.73 -12.80
CA LEU A 615 -25.48 50.74 -14.25
C LEU A 615 -26.77 51.43 -14.61
N LEU A 616 -27.85 51.23 -13.79
CA LEU A 616 -29.13 51.93 -13.97
C LEU A 616 -28.98 53.43 -13.74
N GLY A 617 -28.29 53.85 -12.69
CA GLY A 617 -28.01 55.25 -12.40
C GLY A 617 -27.34 55.92 -13.60
N THR A 618 -26.29 55.25 -14.16
CA THR A 618 -25.59 55.73 -15.33
C THR A 618 -26.49 55.82 -16.57
N ALA A 619 -27.36 54.83 -16.80
CA ALA A 619 -28.31 54.85 -17.92
C ALA A 619 -29.32 56.01 -17.84
N ILE A 620 -29.86 56.23 -16.65
CA ILE A 620 -30.80 57.28 -16.38
C ILE A 620 -30.15 58.66 -16.58
N ALA A 621 -28.97 58.91 -15.97
CA ALA A 621 -28.19 60.12 -16.13
C ALA A 621 -27.89 60.45 -17.59
N ASN A 622 -27.43 59.42 -18.34
CA ASN A 622 -27.18 59.57 -19.77
C ASN A 622 -28.42 59.95 -20.57
N THR A 623 -29.59 59.41 -20.24
CA THR A 623 -30.83 59.70 -20.92
C THR A 623 -31.31 61.14 -20.58
N GLN A 624 -31.19 61.54 -19.32
CA GLN A 624 -31.54 62.91 -18.89
C GLN A 624 -30.60 63.89 -19.58
N SER A 625 -29.28 63.69 -19.57
CA SER A 625 -28.36 64.58 -20.24
C SER A 625 -28.61 64.70 -21.74
N ARG A 626 -29.00 63.64 -22.43
CA ARG A 626 -29.33 63.65 -23.86
C ARG A 626 -30.59 64.45 -24.11
N THR A 627 -31.62 64.34 -23.24
CA THR A 627 -32.86 65.04 -23.31
C THR A 627 -32.67 66.57 -23.10
N GLU A 628 -31.87 66.93 -22.10
CA GLU A 628 -31.48 68.29 -21.82
C GLU A 628 -30.66 68.92 -22.98
N LEU A 629 -29.69 68.18 -23.52
CA LEU A 629 -28.93 68.67 -24.67
C LEU A 629 -29.80 68.86 -25.90
N SER A 630 -30.74 67.94 -26.15
CA SER A 630 -31.69 68.04 -27.23
C SER A 630 -32.61 69.21 -27.07
N ALA A 631 -33.17 69.46 -25.87
CA ALA A 631 -34.00 70.61 -25.54
C ALA A 631 -33.16 71.90 -25.65
N SER A 632 -31.93 71.91 -25.19
CA SER A 632 -31.05 73.08 -25.30
C SER A 632 -30.73 73.41 -26.77
N ARG A 633 -30.45 72.38 -27.61
CA ARG A 633 -30.21 72.55 -29.05
C ARG A 633 -31.52 73.11 -29.73
N ALA A 634 -32.68 72.58 -29.40
CA ALA A 634 -33.94 73.08 -29.95
C ALA A 634 -34.19 74.53 -29.59
N ARG A 635 -33.89 74.93 -28.34
CA ARG A 635 -33.98 76.36 -27.90
C ARG A 635 -33.03 77.29 -28.66
N ILE A 636 -31.76 76.82 -28.87
CA ILE A 636 -30.76 77.55 -29.63
C ILE A 636 -31.25 77.77 -31.08
N VAL A 637 -31.72 76.71 -31.73
CA VAL A 637 -32.23 76.74 -33.11
C VAL A 637 -33.46 77.70 -33.19
N ALA A 638 -34.41 77.58 -32.27
CA ALA A 638 -35.57 78.49 -32.23
C ALA A 638 -35.17 79.96 -32.06
N ALA A 639 -34.20 80.23 -31.16
CA ALA A 639 -33.70 81.62 -30.96
C ALA A 639 -32.92 82.13 -32.18
N ALA A 640 -32.17 81.31 -32.86
CA ALA A 640 -31.50 81.66 -34.10
C ALA A 640 -32.48 81.99 -35.21
N ASP A 641 -33.51 81.14 -35.39
CA ASP A 641 -34.58 81.38 -36.39
C ASP A 641 -35.38 82.63 -36.08
N GLU A 642 -35.68 82.92 -34.82
CA GLU A 642 -36.35 84.19 -34.46
C GLU A 642 -35.47 85.40 -34.73
N THR A 643 -34.20 85.36 -34.42
CA THR A 643 -33.22 86.40 -34.73
C THR A 643 -33.10 86.58 -36.23
N ARG A 644 -33.06 85.57 -37.01
CA ARG A 644 -33.02 85.59 -38.50
C ARG A 644 -34.27 86.25 -39.03
N ARG A 645 -35.47 85.92 -38.58
CA ARG A 645 -36.74 86.54 -38.98
C ARG A 645 -36.82 87.98 -38.57
N ARG A 646 -36.24 88.39 -37.46
CA ARG A 646 -36.13 89.75 -37.06
C ARG A 646 -35.23 90.56 -37.99
N LEU A 647 -34.04 90.06 -38.28
CA LEU A 647 -33.11 90.67 -39.24
C LEU A 647 -33.73 90.77 -40.66
N GLU A 648 -34.41 89.76 -41.14
CA GLU A 648 -35.13 89.77 -42.42
C GLU A 648 -36.20 90.85 -42.47
N ARG A 649 -37.00 91.07 -41.38
CA ARG A 649 -37.95 92.15 -41.26
C ARG A 649 -37.26 93.55 -41.21
N ASP A 650 -36.26 93.70 -40.40
CA ASP A 650 -35.54 94.96 -40.28
C ASP A 650 -34.79 95.30 -41.59
N LEU A 651 -34.29 94.36 -42.35
CA LEU A 651 -33.73 94.54 -43.68
C LEU A 651 -34.84 94.92 -44.72
N HIS A 652 -36.02 94.22 -44.66
CA HIS A 652 -37.13 94.49 -45.51
C HIS A 652 -37.70 95.96 -45.29
N ASP A 653 -37.89 96.34 -44.01
CA ASP A 653 -38.41 97.66 -43.63
C ASP A 653 -37.36 98.77 -43.94
N GLY A 654 -36.03 98.47 -43.78
CA GLY A 654 -34.99 99.41 -44.12
C GLY A 654 -34.79 99.65 -45.65
N ILE A 655 -35.16 98.63 -46.46
CA ILE A 655 -35.13 98.72 -47.94
C ILE A 655 -36.36 99.49 -48.44
N GLN A 656 -37.55 99.44 -47.77
CA GLN A 656 -38.72 100.15 -48.13
C GLN A 656 -38.68 101.61 -47.73
N GLN A 657 -37.81 102.06 -46.87
CA GLN A 657 -37.63 103.47 -46.42
C GLN A 657 -36.56 104.25 -47.21
N ARG A 658 -35.91 103.63 -48.18
CA ARG A 658 -35.05 104.26 -49.17
C ARG A 658 -35.72 104.32 -50.53
#